data_81fc9557b3dd76cb23acc74f7348310c
#
_entry.id   81fc9557b3dd76cb23acc74f7348310c
#
_cell.length_a   1.000
_cell.length_b   1.000
_cell.length_c   1.000
_cell.angle_alpha   90.00
_cell.angle_beta   90.00
_cell.angle_gamma   90.00
#
_symmetry.space_group_name_H-M   'P 1'
#
loop_
_entity.id
_entity.type
_entity.pdbx_description
1 polymer ?
#
loop_
_entity_poly.entity_id
_entity_poly.type
_entity_poly.pdbx_seq_one_letter_code
_entity_poly.pdbx_strand_id
1 'polypeptide(L)'
;FDSHSRLRPRRPWINVLANPGFGSLLSEAGGGYTWAVNSRLNQLTAWSNDPVADPPAEWLLLQDCKTQDTWSATPNAWSAPGERYHVAHEQGVTVISHRRGRLEVSVSWCVDVETSVKQISITLRNLGHKPLHMRLVGLAEWMMGANRSDRSTVRSASYTLPMARGQLQVLTATQMDRSAGFGAGTAFLCAPNAVEELGDWTCDRRECFDGAGQLVVPAHFGQRSGSGLDPCAALGLRLEVMPGESVERSFLLGYANDAPAALQLASTAAAVAGAQRVQQVRDYWNQLLGTVTVKTPDPLFDAMVNRWLLYQAVSCRLWAKAGFYQAGGATGYRDQLQDAMALVWTAPQMLRQQIVLCASRQFEAGDVQHWWHAPLGAGVRTHFSDDLLWLASATAHYLRATGDTAVLDERIPFLEGMEIPPGAEDAYFTPTVSARQATLYEHVALAMDRSLRVGVHGLPLMGSGDWNDGMNRVGIEGRGESVWLGWFLCQLVTELSPLARARGDLARVTAWDDAAVGWKAALNGPAWDGQWFKRAFFDDGQPLGSQANAEAHIDLIAQAWAVLSHAATPDKQGLALQAMDALLVDPEMGLIKLLDPPLQHAQPSAGYIQAYPPGVRENGGQYAHAGVWALMAVADYARNNPQAQTHKDDVYRYFTYLSPAHRAKHVTRGPRLGTEPYVMTADIYTQPPYVGRGGWSWYTGAAAWMHRGAIQSLFGLTQLAQTLTFNPCLPSHWK
;
A
#
# COMPACT_ATOMS: atom_id res chain seq x y z
N PHE A 1 3.92 13.44 21.78
CA PHE A 1 3.23 12.45 22.63
C PHE A 1 3.71 12.63 24.07
N ASP A 2 2.80 12.46 24.98
CA ASP A 2 3.08 12.49 26.43
C ASP A 2 2.67 11.13 26.99
N SER A 3 3.60 10.39 27.54
CA SER A 3 3.35 9.03 28.06
C SER A 3 2.36 9.03 29.26
N HIS A 4 2.11 10.15 29.88
CA HIS A 4 1.18 10.31 31.02
C HIS A 4 -0.14 10.94 30.61
N SER A 5 -0.15 11.83 29.64
CA SER A 5 -1.39 12.34 29.07
C SER A 5 -1.91 11.28 28.10
N ARG A 6 -3.17 10.94 28.20
CA ARG A 6 -3.86 10.08 27.22
C ARG A 6 -3.91 10.70 25.80
N LEU A 7 -2.92 11.53 25.45
CA LEU A 7 -2.76 12.21 24.16
C LEU A 7 -2.01 11.33 23.16
N ARG A 8 -2.36 10.06 23.06
CA ARG A 8 -1.97 9.21 21.96
C ARG A 8 -3.04 9.26 20.86
N PRO A 9 -2.65 9.03 19.59
CA PRO A 9 -3.62 8.74 18.56
C PRO A 9 -4.52 7.58 19.00
N ARG A 10 -5.78 7.58 18.54
CA ARG A 10 -6.71 6.49 18.85
C ARG A 10 -6.29 5.14 18.26
N ARG A 11 -5.39 5.17 17.30
CA ARG A 11 -4.76 4.04 16.61
C ARG A 11 -3.33 4.42 16.29
N PRO A 12 -2.42 3.46 16.15
CA PRO A 12 -1.03 3.76 15.77
C PRO A 12 -0.92 4.53 14.47
N TRP A 13 -0.13 5.59 14.48
CA TRP A 13 0.25 6.35 13.30
C TRP A 13 1.61 5.87 12.83
N ILE A 14 1.66 5.29 11.65
CA ILE A 14 2.85 4.60 11.18
C ILE A 14 3.56 5.33 10.04
N ASN A 15 4.80 4.90 9.80
CA ASN A 15 5.51 5.12 8.56
C ASN A 15 5.95 3.76 7.97
N VAL A 16 5.90 3.64 6.66
CA VAL A 16 6.37 2.46 5.93
C VAL A 16 7.68 2.81 5.26
N LEU A 17 8.78 2.33 5.82
CA LEU A 17 10.15 2.53 5.34
C LEU A 17 10.54 1.33 4.49
N ALA A 18 10.69 1.48 3.18
CA ALA A 18 10.90 0.32 2.31
C ALA A 18 11.75 0.65 1.09
N ASN A 19 12.37 -0.39 0.55
CA ASN A 19 12.86 -0.52 -0.81
C ASN A 19 12.20 -1.74 -1.48
N PRO A 20 12.47 -2.05 -2.75
CA PRO A 20 11.80 -3.16 -3.45
C PRO A 20 11.91 -4.54 -2.78
N GLY A 21 12.94 -4.82 -2.01
CA GLY A 21 13.19 -6.14 -1.43
C GLY A 21 13.23 -6.20 0.09
N PHE A 22 13.13 -5.05 0.78
CA PHE A 22 13.30 -4.99 2.22
C PHE A 22 12.51 -3.82 2.80
N GLY A 23 12.01 -3.96 4.02
CA GLY A 23 11.31 -2.85 4.64
C GLY A 23 11.03 -3.02 6.12
N SER A 24 10.56 -1.93 6.71
CA SER A 24 10.15 -1.86 8.10
C SER A 24 8.92 -0.95 8.23
N LEU A 25 8.00 -1.34 9.08
CA LEU A 25 6.90 -0.52 9.53
C LEU A 25 7.25 -0.01 10.93
N LEU A 26 7.04 1.28 11.18
CA LEU A 26 7.34 1.92 12.46
C LEU A 26 6.17 2.83 12.86
N SER A 27 5.61 2.58 14.06
CA SER A 27 4.58 3.44 14.64
C SER A 27 5.19 4.63 15.40
N GLU A 28 4.33 5.59 15.77
CA GLU A 28 4.71 6.71 16.61
C GLU A 28 5.21 6.28 18.01
N ALA A 29 4.79 5.08 18.44
CA ALA A 29 5.22 4.48 19.70
C ALA A 29 6.51 3.66 19.58
N GLY A 30 7.03 3.48 18.37
CA GLY A 30 8.18 2.61 18.10
C GLY A 30 7.81 1.14 17.97
N GLY A 31 6.51 0.82 17.89
CA GLY A 31 6.01 -0.49 17.48
C GLY A 31 6.24 -0.73 15.99
N GLY A 32 6.06 -1.96 15.55
CA GLY A 32 6.20 -2.34 14.16
C GLY A 32 7.07 -3.58 13.97
N TYR A 33 7.50 -3.84 12.72
CA TYR A 33 8.29 -5.01 12.37
C TYR A 33 9.14 -4.76 11.12
N THR A 34 10.09 -5.66 10.86
CA THR A 34 10.97 -5.66 9.70
C THR A 34 10.80 -6.95 8.91
N TRP A 35 10.87 -6.88 7.58
CA TRP A 35 10.78 -8.01 6.67
C TRP A 35 11.81 -7.94 5.56
N ALA A 36 12.05 -9.07 4.88
CA ALA A 36 12.84 -9.14 3.66
C ALA A 36 12.11 -9.99 2.62
N VAL A 37 12.14 -9.58 1.34
CA VAL A 37 11.54 -10.24 0.18
C VAL A 37 10.00 -10.27 0.23
N ASN A 38 9.41 -10.68 1.36
CA ASN A 38 7.97 -10.82 1.54
C ASN A 38 7.57 -10.40 2.95
N SER A 39 6.71 -9.40 3.06
CA SER A 39 6.30 -8.80 4.33
C SER A 39 5.39 -9.69 5.18
N ARG A 40 4.81 -10.75 4.60
CA ARG A 40 4.00 -11.73 5.32
C ARG A 40 4.78 -13.00 5.64
N LEU A 41 5.45 -13.57 4.63
CA LEU A 41 6.03 -14.91 4.73
C LEU A 41 7.43 -14.91 5.31
N ASN A 42 8.14 -13.77 5.31
CA ASN A 42 9.49 -13.65 5.84
C ASN A 42 9.63 -12.40 6.71
N GLN A 43 8.85 -12.37 7.79
CA GLN A 43 8.99 -11.38 8.84
C GLN A 43 10.26 -11.69 9.62
N LEU A 44 11.21 -10.76 9.63
CA LEU A 44 12.43 -10.90 10.44
C LEU A 44 12.10 -10.70 11.92
N THR A 45 11.26 -9.72 12.22
CA THR A 45 10.68 -9.44 13.54
C THR A 45 9.14 -9.48 13.42
N ALA A 46 8.42 -9.69 14.52
CA ALA A 46 7.00 -10.02 14.47
C ALA A 46 6.10 -8.80 14.21
N TRP A 47 5.19 -8.92 13.25
CA TRP A 47 4.05 -8.02 13.10
C TRP A 47 2.99 -8.33 14.16
N SER A 48 2.64 -7.34 14.99
CA SER A 48 1.71 -7.53 16.10
C SER A 48 0.24 -7.50 15.70
N ASN A 49 -0.13 -6.62 14.76
CA ASN A 49 -1.52 -6.28 14.42
C ASN A 49 -2.38 -5.95 15.66
N ASP A 50 -1.80 -5.36 16.69
CA ASP A 50 -2.49 -4.98 17.91
C ASP A 50 -2.55 -3.44 18.01
N PRO A 51 -3.68 -2.81 17.60
CA PRO A 51 -3.80 -1.35 17.62
C PRO A 51 -4.02 -0.77 19.03
N VAL A 52 -4.14 -1.60 20.05
CA VAL A 52 -4.34 -1.17 21.43
C VAL A 52 -3.04 -1.13 22.20
N ALA A 53 -2.27 -2.22 22.15
CA ALA A 53 -1.01 -2.34 22.89
C ALA A 53 0.20 -1.90 22.07
N ASP A 54 0.14 -2.06 20.74
CA ASP A 54 1.23 -1.80 19.78
C ASP A 54 2.59 -2.29 20.33
N PRO A 55 2.72 -3.59 20.67
CA PRO A 55 3.91 -4.13 21.29
C PRO A 55 5.09 -4.09 20.32
N PRO A 56 6.24 -3.54 20.70
CA PRO A 56 7.43 -3.56 19.85
C PRO A 56 8.00 -4.98 19.75
N ALA A 57 8.50 -5.34 18.57
CA ALA A 57 9.37 -6.50 18.35
C ALA A 57 10.85 -6.10 18.21
N GLU A 58 11.09 -4.80 18.20
CA GLU A 58 12.41 -4.19 18.17
C GLU A 58 12.48 -3.09 19.20
N TRP A 59 13.54 -3.09 19.97
CA TRP A 59 13.68 -2.21 21.12
C TRP A 59 14.95 -1.40 21.01
N LEU A 60 14.87 -0.12 21.36
CA LEU A 60 16.01 0.71 21.62
C LEU A 60 15.91 1.26 23.04
N LEU A 61 16.77 0.78 23.90
CA LEU A 61 16.74 1.07 25.33
C LEU A 61 17.97 1.90 25.74
N LEU A 62 17.73 2.79 26.69
CA LEU A 62 18.77 3.56 27.36
C LEU A 62 18.83 3.10 28.82
N GLN A 63 20.03 2.93 29.34
CA GLN A 63 20.28 2.59 30.72
C GLN A 63 21.33 3.53 31.29
N ASP A 64 21.05 4.17 32.43
CA ASP A 64 22.03 4.88 33.21
C ASP A 64 22.91 3.87 33.94
N CYS A 65 24.23 3.88 33.66
CA CYS A 65 25.17 2.90 34.23
C CYS A 65 25.33 2.99 35.75
N LYS A 66 25.01 4.14 36.35
CA LYS A 66 25.14 4.34 37.80
C LYS A 66 23.91 3.88 38.56
N THR A 67 22.72 4.27 38.07
CA THR A 67 21.44 3.97 38.75
C THR A 67 20.81 2.67 38.29
N GLN A 68 21.25 2.12 37.11
CA GLN A 68 20.69 0.98 36.40
C GLN A 68 19.25 1.25 35.92
N ASP A 69 18.80 2.50 35.97
CA ASP A 69 17.48 2.89 35.47
C ASP A 69 17.44 2.74 33.94
N THR A 70 16.44 2.02 33.46
CA THR A 70 16.30 1.66 32.04
C THR A 70 14.98 2.16 31.50
N TRP A 71 15.00 2.78 30.29
CA TRP A 71 13.80 3.26 29.61
C TRP A 71 13.91 3.11 28.10
N SER A 72 12.78 3.15 27.41
CA SER A 72 12.75 3.12 25.95
C SER A 72 13.05 4.47 25.35
N ALA A 73 13.78 4.47 24.22
CA ALA A 73 13.99 5.65 23.39
C ALA A 73 12.71 6.11 22.65
N THR A 74 11.67 5.30 22.65
CA THR A 74 10.37 5.55 22.00
C THR A 74 9.23 5.58 23.03
N PRO A 75 8.08 6.24 22.72
CA PRO A 75 6.99 6.41 23.70
C PRO A 75 6.09 5.15 23.82
N ASN A 76 6.69 3.99 24.02
CA ASN A 76 5.99 2.73 24.27
C ASN A 76 5.72 2.51 25.78
N ALA A 77 5.23 1.33 26.14
CA ALA A 77 4.90 0.98 27.53
C ALA A 77 6.09 1.04 28.51
N TRP A 78 7.34 1.00 27.99
CA TRP A 78 8.58 1.11 28.78
C TRP A 78 9.24 2.48 28.62
N SER A 79 8.51 3.49 28.14
CA SER A 79 8.99 4.86 28.11
C SER A 79 9.16 5.42 29.51
N ALA A 80 10.04 6.44 29.60
CA ALA A 80 10.23 7.14 30.87
C ALA A 80 8.94 7.86 31.32
N PRO A 81 8.49 7.67 32.56
CA PRO A 81 7.28 8.31 33.04
C PRO A 81 7.36 9.85 33.00
N GLY A 82 6.31 10.50 32.43
CA GLY A 82 6.21 11.96 32.39
C GLY A 82 7.02 12.66 31.30
N GLU A 83 7.72 11.91 30.48
CA GLU A 83 8.51 12.48 29.40
C GLU A 83 7.65 12.76 28.15
N ARG A 84 7.98 13.85 27.47
CA ARG A 84 7.34 14.22 26.18
C ARG A 84 8.21 13.78 25.04
N TYR A 85 7.59 13.07 24.09
CA TYR A 85 8.21 12.62 22.87
C TYR A 85 7.69 13.42 21.68
N HIS A 86 8.58 13.78 20.79
CA HIS A 86 8.28 14.37 19.48
C HIS A 86 8.51 13.32 18.40
N VAL A 87 7.54 13.11 17.53
CA VAL A 87 7.63 12.17 16.41
C VAL A 87 7.46 12.92 15.11
N ALA A 88 8.38 12.73 14.19
CA ALA A 88 8.33 13.24 12.82
C ALA A 88 8.43 12.07 11.86
N HIS A 89 7.35 11.82 11.11
CA HIS A 89 7.35 10.92 9.96
C HIS A 89 7.64 11.72 8.70
N GLU A 90 8.69 11.35 7.99
CA GLU A 90 9.11 11.91 6.70
C GLU A 90 9.08 10.80 5.64
N GLN A 91 9.22 11.15 4.38
CA GLN A 91 9.36 10.14 3.33
C GLN A 91 10.71 9.42 3.47
N GLY A 92 10.64 8.13 3.79
CA GLY A 92 11.80 7.25 3.98
C GLY A 92 12.53 7.38 5.33
N VAL A 93 12.13 8.34 6.18
CA VAL A 93 12.78 8.55 7.48
C VAL A 93 11.73 8.79 8.58
N THR A 94 11.97 8.27 9.76
CA THR A 94 11.21 8.62 10.96
C THR A 94 12.17 9.07 12.04
N VAL A 95 11.84 10.17 12.73
CA VAL A 95 12.63 10.71 13.84
C VAL A 95 11.77 10.75 15.10
N ILE A 96 12.27 10.19 16.18
CA ILE A 96 11.64 10.30 17.52
C ILE A 96 12.65 10.94 18.48
N SER A 97 12.25 11.97 19.18
CA SER A 97 13.11 12.65 20.12
C SER A 97 12.40 12.93 21.45
N HIS A 98 13.17 12.95 22.53
CA HIS A 98 12.70 13.32 23.85
C HIS A 98 13.84 13.90 24.70
N ARG A 99 13.49 14.47 25.81
CA ARG A 99 14.44 14.95 26.81
C ARG A 99 14.09 14.36 28.16
N ARG A 100 15.11 13.74 28.81
CA ARG A 100 15.01 13.24 30.18
C ARG A 100 16.07 13.94 31.03
N GLY A 101 15.60 14.80 31.90
CA GLY A 101 16.49 15.60 32.76
C GLY A 101 17.50 16.43 31.94
N ARG A 102 18.76 16.04 31.97
CA ARG A 102 19.87 16.70 31.24
C ARG A 102 20.28 15.99 29.97
N LEU A 103 19.65 14.87 29.62
CA LEU A 103 19.92 14.11 28.43
C LEU A 103 18.86 14.43 27.39
N GLU A 104 19.29 14.90 26.23
CA GLU A 104 18.50 15.01 25.03
C GLU A 104 18.78 13.79 24.14
N VAL A 105 17.73 13.15 23.66
CA VAL A 105 17.79 11.92 22.87
C VAL A 105 17.06 12.16 21.55
N SER A 106 17.71 11.83 20.44
CA SER A 106 17.09 11.82 19.11
C SER A 106 17.44 10.53 18.40
N VAL A 107 16.43 9.85 17.88
CA VAL A 107 16.59 8.59 17.15
C VAL A 107 15.99 8.73 15.75
N SER A 108 16.71 8.29 14.75
CA SER A 108 16.22 8.22 13.36
C SER A 108 16.26 6.79 12.84
N TRP A 109 15.24 6.43 12.08
CA TRP A 109 15.12 5.16 11.36
C TRP A 109 15.04 5.42 9.86
N CYS A 110 15.77 4.64 9.09
CA CYS A 110 15.61 4.58 7.63
C CYS A 110 15.92 3.16 7.13
N VAL A 111 15.42 2.85 5.94
CA VAL A 111 15.80 1.67 5.15
C VAL A 111 16.68 2.15 4.00
N ASP A 112 17.81 1.50 3.81
CA ASP A 112 18.75 1.80 2.72
C ASP A 112 18.02 1.68 1.35
N VAL A 113 18.36 2.54 0.41
CA VAL A 113 17.64 2.58 -0.88
C VAL A 113 17.89 1.38 -1.78
N GLU A 114 19.04 0.71 -1.63
CA GLU A 114 19.49 -0.36 -2.52
C GLU A 114 19.66 -1.70 -1.80
N THR A 115 20.03 -1.66 -0.51
CA THR A 115 20.40 -2.88 0.23
C THR A 115 19.35 -3.27 1.26
N SER A 116 19.34 -4.54 1.64
CA SER A 116 18.45 -5.07 2.69
C SER A 116 18.96 -4.71 4.10
N VAL A 117 19.07 -3.41 4.37
CA VAL A 117 19.57 -2.88 5.65
C VAL A 117 18.65 -1.78 6.18
N LYS A 118 18.24 -1.92 7.42
CA LYS A 118 17.62 -0.86 8.23
C LYS A 118 18.67 -0.27 9.18
N GLN A 119 18.74 1.06 9.22
CA GLN A 119 19.57 1.79 10.16
C GLN A 119 18.73 2.44 11.24
N ILE A 120 19.20 2.33 12.47
CA ILE A 120 18.68 3.02 13.64
C ILE A 120 19.84 3.87 14.19
N SER A 121 19.79 5.19 14.00
CA SER A 121 20.81 6.10 14.54
C SER A 121 20.29 6.82 15.75
N ILE A 122 21.05 6.82 16.84
CA ILE A 122 20.73 7.53 18.07
C ILE A 122 21.79 8.58 18.37
N THR A 123 21.34 9.79 18.64
CA THR A 123 22.16 10.91 19.11
C THR A 123 21.79 11.23 20.55
N LEU A 124 22.80 11.23 21.42
CA LEU A 124 22.70 11.62 22.82
C LEU A 124 23.44 12.93 23.02
N ARG A 125 22.77 13.94 23.63
CA ARG A 125 23.40 15.22 23.96
C ARG A 125 23.27 15.48 25.46
N ASN A 126 24.43 15.76 26.09
CA ASN A 126 24.47 16.10 27.48
C ASN A 126 24.32 17.63 27.69
N LEU A 127 23.18 18.04 28.20
CA LEU A 127 22.88 19.46 28.53
C LEU A 127 23.29 19.84 29.97
N GLY A 128 23.92 18.90 30.67
CA GLY A 128 24.33 19.10 32.08
C GLY A 128 25.77 19.59 32.22
N HIS A 129 26.26 19.56 33.45
CA HIS A 129 27.62 19.99 33.81
C HIS A 129 28.51 18.82 34.28
N LYS A 130 28.00 17.59 34.26
CA LYS A 130 28.73 16.37 34.66
C LYS A 130 28.64 15.34 33.54
N PRO A 131 29.68 14.51 33.36
CA PRO A 131 29.62 13.38 32.43
C PRO A 131 28.43 12.45 32.73
N LEU A 132 27.81 11.92 31.67
CA LEU A 132 26.76 10.89 31.74
C LEU A 132 27.37 9.57 31.24
N HIS A 133 27.23 8.51 32.05
CA HIS A 133 27.66 7.17 31.67
C HIS A 133 26.41 6.37 31.29
N MET A 134 26.27 6.10 30.00
CA MET A 134 25.08 5.50 29.42
C MET A 134 25.40 4.15 28.82
N ARG A 135 24.41 3.27 28.78
CA ARG A 135 24.41 2.06 27.97
C ARG A 135 23.22 2.10 27.04
N LEU A 136 23.48 1.94 25.75
CA LEU A 136 22.47 1.76 24.72
C LEU A 136 22.28 0.28 24.48
N VAL A 137 21.04 -0.19 24.38
CA VAL A 137 20.72 -1.58 24.05
C VAL A 137 19.81 -1.60 22.85
N GLY A 138 20.31 -2.14 21.73
CA GLY A 138 19.50 -2.51 20.57
C GLY A 138 19.09 -3.96 20.67
N LEU A 139 17.79 -4.26 20.62
CA LEU A 139 17.25 -5.61 20.69
C LEU A 139 16.28 -5.84 19.53
N ALA A 140 16.47 -6.93 18.79
CA ALA A 140 15.54 -7.46 17.80
C ALA A 140 15.08 -8.87 18.22
N GLU A 141 13.76 -9.04 18.34
CA GLU A 141 13.13 -10.35 18.63
C GLU A 141 12.90 -11.07 17.31
N TRP A 142 13.74 -12.06 17.00
CA TRP A 142 13.65 -12.75 15.72
C TRP A 142 12.40 -13.61 15.61
N MET A 143 11.69 -13.48 14.48
CA MET A 143 10.64 -14.40 14.05
C MET A 143 11.10 -15.26 12.88
N MET A 144 11.70 -14.68 11.86
CA MET A 144 12.28 -15.35 10.70
C MET A 144 11.30 -16.28 9.98
N GLY A 145 10.07 -15.81 9.79
CA GLY A 145 9.00 -16.59 9.15
C GLY A 145 7.66 -15.87 9.13
N ALA A 146 6.59 -16.63 8.96
CA ALA A 146 5.22 -16.13 8.90
C ALA A 146 4.49 -16.23 10.25
N ASN A 147 4.91 -17.16 11.09
CA ASN A 147 4.25 -17.49 12.35
C ASN A 147 5.25 -17.56 13.52
N ARG A 148 4.76 -17.34 14.73
CA ARG A 148 5.60 -17.35 15.92
C ARG A 148 6.26 -18.71 16.20
N SER A 149 5.67 -19.82 15.74
CA SER A 149 6.25 -21.18 15.80
C SER A 149 7.53 -21.32 14.96
N ASP A 150 7.70 -20.52 13.89
CA ASP A 150 8.86 -20.61 13.00
C ASP A 150 10.18 -20.24 13.70
N ARG A 151 10.09 -19.57 14.86
CA ARG A 151 11.22 -19.26 15.74
C ARG A 151 11.95 -20.51 16.25
N SER A 152 11.26 -21.63 16.37
CA SER A 152 11.82 -22.88 16.90
C SER A 152 12.95 -23.48 16.04
N THR A 153 12.99 -23.13 14.76
CA THR A 153 13.99 -23.56 13.79
C THR A 153 15.07 -22.52 13.51
N VAL A 154 15.08 -21.40 14.24
CA VAL A 154 16.10 -20.36 14.09
C VAL A 154 17.37 -20.75 14.85
N ARG A 155 18.51 -20.66 14.18
CA ARG A 155 19.85 -20.80 14.77
C ARG A 155 20.54 -19.43 14.82
N SER A 156 20.95 -19.00 16.01
CA SER A 156 21.73 -17.79 16.19
C SER A 156 23.24 -18.05 16.26
N ALA A 157 24.01 -17.08 15.84
CA ALA A 157 25.48 -17.11 15.96
C ALA A 157 26.03 -15.68 16.17
N SER A 158 27.26 -15.63 16.69
CA SER A 158 27.97 -14.38 16.92
C SER A 158 29.31 -14.42 16.18
N TYR A 159 29.62 -13.34 15.48
CA TYR A 159 30.85 -13.17 14.69
C TYR A 159 31.51 -11.84 15.02
N THR A 160 32.86 -11.86 14.99
CA THR A 160 33.65 -10.64 15.09
C THR A 160 34.39 -10.43 13.79
N LEU A 161 34.06 -9.36 13.06
CA LEU A 161 34.64 -9.06 11.77
C LEU A 161 35.71 -7.97 11.91
N PRO A 162 36.88 -8.11 11.23
CA PRO A 162 37.85 -7.04 11.16
C PRO A 162 37.33 -5.88 10.32
N MET A 163 37.51 -4.66 10.81
CA MET A 163 37.18 -3.43 10.11
C MET A 163 38.43 -2.56 9.90
N ALA A 164 38.34 -1.56 9.04
CA ALA A 164 39.47 -0.61 8.83
C ALA A 164 39.91 0.07 10.14
N ARG A 165 39.01 0.23 11.08
CA ARG A 165 39.27 0.68 12.45
C ARG A 165 38.51 -0.24 13.41
N GLY A 166 39.25 -1.04 14.21
CA GLY A 166 38.69 -1.92 15.23
C GLY A 166 38.01 -3.18 14.67
N GLN A 167 36.97 -3.63 15.31
CA GLN A 167 36.23 -4.85 15.02
C GLN A 167 34.73 -4.58 15.06
N LEU A 168 33.96 -5.34 14.30
CA LEU A 168 32.49 -5.29 14.26
C LEU A 168 31.91 -6.58 14.84
N GLN A 169 31.16 -6.46 15.93
CA GLN A 169 30.34 -7.55 16.46
C GLN A 169 29.07 -7.69 15.63
N VAL A 170 28.82 -8.87 15.07
CA VAL A 170 27.64 -9.19 14.27
C VAL A 170 26.92 -10.37 14.91
N LEU A 171 25.67 -10.17 15.31
CA LEU A 171 24.78 -11.25 15.75
C LEU A 171 23.89 -11.66 14.60
N THR A 172 23.86 -12.94 14.26
CA THR A 172 23.07 -13.48 13.15
C THR A 172 21.99 -14.42 13.63
N ALA A 173 20.92 -14.49 12.84
CA ALA A 173 19.84 -15.46 12.98
C ALA A 173 19.56 -16.09 11.62
N THR A 174 19.75 -17.40 11.49
CA THR A 174 19.52 -18.15 10.25
C THR A 174 18.32 -19.04 10.42
N GLN A 175 17.35 -18.96 9.48
CA GLN A 175 16.26 -19.89 9.41
C GLN A 175 16.73 -21.23 8.84
N MET A 176 16.54 -22.31 9.60
CA MET A 176 16.97 -23.66 9.19
C MET A 176 15.91 -24.38 8.36
N ASP A 177 14.61 -24.03 8.52
CA ASP A 177 13.55 -24.49 7.65
C ASP A 177 13.57 -23.72 6.32
N ARG A 178 13.74 -24.45 5.21
CA ARG A 178 13.83 -23.89 3.85
C ARG A 178 12.57 -24.09 3.03
N SER A 179 11.52 -24.64 3.61
CA SER A 179 10.28 -25.01 2.91
C SER A 179 9.54 -23.81 2.32
N ALA A 180 9.67 -22.64 2.95
CA ALA A 180 9.03 -21.39 2.48
C ALA A 180 9.74 -20.72 1.27
N GLY A 181 10.84 -21.28 0.75
CA GLY A 181 11.52 -20.78 -0.45
C GLY A 181 12.53 -19.66 -0.21
N PHE A 182 12.83 -19.31 1.04
CA PHE A 182 13.80 -18.24 1.37
C PHE A 182 15.24 -18.77 1.58
N GLY A 183 15.51 -20.03 1.24
CA GLY A 183 16.82 -20.63 1.33
C GLY A 183 17.34 -20.71 2.76
N ALA A 184 18.64 -20.39 2.99
CA ALA A 184 19.25 -20.28 4.30
C ALA A 184 19.24 -18.82 4.80
N GLY A 185 18.15 -18.11 4.56
CA GLY A 185 18.00 -16.69 4.85
C GLY A 185 18.48 -16.30 6.24
N THR A 186 19.36 -15.32 6.30
CA THR A 186 20.06 -14.93 7.51
C THR A 186 19.87 -13.43 7.77
N ALA A 187 19.24 -13.12 8.90
CA ALA A 187 19.18 -11.77 9.44
C ALA A 187 20.38 -11.48 10.33
N PHE A 188 20.70 -10.20 10.50
CA PHE A 188 21.76 -9.77 11.42
C PHE A 188 21.40 -8.49 12.16
N LEU A 189 22.02 -8.32 13.33
CA LEU A 189 22.11 -7.06 14.07
C LEU A 189 23.58 -6.78 14.36
N CYS A 190 24.04 -5.57 14.05
CA CYS A 190 25.38 -5.10 14.40
C CYS A 190 25.36 -3.62 14.77
N ALA A 191 26.45 -3.15 15.38
CA ALA A 191 26.61 -1.75 15.75
C ALA A 191 27.95 -1.24 15.23
N PRO A 192 27.99 -0.48 14.11
CA PRO A 192 29.18 0.21 13.66
C PRO A 192 29.65 1.22 14.71
N ASN A 193 30.97 1.46 14.75
CA ASN A 193 31.59 2.42 15.67
C ASN A 193 31.58 2.05 17.17
N ALA A 194 31.27 0.80 17.50
CA ALA A 194 31.43 0.26 18.84
C ALA A 194 32.88 -0.21 19.07
N VAL A 195 33.85 0.72 19.03
CA VAL A 195 35.26 0.39 18.92
C VAL A 195 35.85 -0.15 20.23
N GLU A 196 35.20 0.02 21.38
CA GLU A 196 35.84 -0.16 22.69
C GLU A 196 35.26 -1.29 23.56
N GLU A 197 34.06 -1.84 23.30
CA GLU A 197 33.49 -2.91 24.11
C GLU A 197 32.84 -4.02 23.26
N LEU A 198 33.63 -4.94 22.79
CA LEU A 198 33.14 -6.22 22.28
C LEU A 198 32.84 -7.12 23.47
N GLY A 199 31.64 -7.71 23.50
CA GLY A 199 31.29 -8.72 24.51
C GLY A 199 30.03 -8.47 25.32
N ASP A 200 29.31 -7.36 25.11
CA ASP A 200 28.03 -7.12 25.77
C ASP A 200 26.87 -7.46 24.80
N TRP A 201 26.57 -8.77 24.66
CA TRP A 201 25.54 -9.24 23.74
C TRP A 201 24.91 -10.56 24.18
N THR A 202 23.72 -10.83 23.69
CA THR A 202 23.06 -12.15 23.77
C THR A 202 22.15 -12.42 22.59
N CYS A 203 21.95 -13.69 22.27
CA CYS A 203 20.91 -14.17 21.36
C CYS A 203 19.79 -14.93 22.10
N ASP A 204 19.73 -14.86 23.43
CA ASP A 204 18.66 -15.45 24.25
C ASP A 204 17.79 -14.34 24.85
N ARG A 205 16.56 -14.20 24.34
CA ARG A 205 15.58 -13.21 24.79
C ARG A 205 15.28 -13.30 26.30
N ARG A 206 15.45 -14.48 26.91
CA ARG A 206 15.21 -14.70 28.35
C ARG A 206 16.12 -13.86 29.23
N GLU A 207 17.25 -13.36 28.71
CA GLU A 207 18.09 -12.44 29.47
C GLU A 207 17.51 -11.01 29.53
N CYS A 208 16.57 -10.68 28.64
CA CYS A 208 15.96 -9.37 28.54
C CYS A 208 14.56 -9.28 29.17
N PHE A 209 13.94 -10.42 29.52
CA PHE A 209 12.59 -10.49 30.07
C PHE A 209 12.51 -11.53 31.19
N ASP A 210 11.77 -11.18 32.24
CA ASP A 210 11.47 -12.10 33.33
C ASP A 210 10.31 -13.08 33.00
N GLY A 211 9.98 -13.96 33.94
CA GLY A 211 8.90 -14.91 33.80
C GLY A 211 7.50 -14.31 33.71
N ALA A 212 7.34 -13.03 34.07
CA ALA A 212 6.11 -12.25 33.94
C ALA A 212 6.06 -11.42 32.64
N GLY A 213 7.10 -11.52 31.78
CA GLY A 213 7.21 -10.74 30.55
C GLY A 213 7.60 -9.29 30.78
N GLN A 214 8.12 -8.95 31.97
CA GLN A 214 8.62 -7.61 32.26
C GLN A 214 10.05 -7.45 31.74
N LEU A 215 10.35 -6.28 31.23
CA LEU A 215 11.70 -5.94 30.77
C LEU A 215 12.67 -5.87 31.96
N VAL A 216 13.73 -6.67 31.90
CA VAL A 216 14.79 -6.75 32.90
C VAL A 216 16.14 -6.80 32.20
N VAL A 217 16.67 -5.65 31.83
CA VAL A 217 17.97 -5.59 31.15
C VAL A 217 19.09 -5.75 32.18
N PRO A 218 19.88 -6.87 32.13
CA PRO A 218 20.98 -7.06 33.06
C PRO A 218 22.11 -6.07 32.80
N ALA A 219 23.00 -5.86 33.77
CA ALA A 219 24.16 -4.98 33.62
C ALA A 219 25.12 -5.43 32.51
N HIS A 220 25.18 -6.73 32.23
CA HIS A 220 25.91 -7.35 31.10
C HIS A 220 25.14 -8.56 30.60
N PHE A 221 25.19 -8.78 29.28
CA PHE A 221 24.62 -9.97 28.66
C PHE A 221 25.55 -11.18 28.74
N GLY A 222 24.99 -12.37 28.71
CA GLY A 222 25.69 -13.63 28.95
C GLY A 222 26.36 -14.25 27.74
N GLN A 223 26.45 -13.57 26.59
CA GLN A 223 27.09 -14.03 25.35
C GLN A 223 26.57 -15.40 24.84
N ARG A 224 25.27 -15.61 24.93
CA ARG A 224 24.64 -16.87 24.53
C ARG A 224 24.26 -16.84 23.04
N SER A 225 24.57 -17.91 22.33
CA SER A 225 24.13 -18.13 20.95
C SER A 225 23.97 -19.61 20.66
N GLY A 226 23.26 -19.98 19.58
CA GLY A 226 23.06 -21.36 19.18
C GLY A 226 21.61 -21.66 18.82
N SER A 227 21.23 -22.94 18.96
CA SER A 227 19.86 -23.44 18.76
C SER A 227 19.20 -23.71 20.10
N GLY A 228 17.86 -23.71 20.14
CA GLY A 228 17.08 -24.03 21.35
C GLY A 228 16.96 -22.88 22.35
N LEU A 229 17.40 -21.69 21.98
CA LEU A 229 17.17 -20.45 22.70
C LEU A 229 15.83 -19.82 22.30
N ASP A 230 15.36 -18.83 23.06
CA ASP A 230 14.32 -17.92 22.56
C ASP A 230 14.99 -16.83 21.71
N PRO A 231 14.95 -16.93 20.34
CA PRO A 231 15.88 -16.23 19.48
C PRO A 231 15.67 -14.70 19.47
N CYS A 232 16.75 -13.99 19.72
CA CYS A 232 16.86 -12.55 19.56
C CYS A 232 18.27 -12.15 19.13
N ALA A 233 18.49 -10.86 18.91
CA ALA A 233 19.82 -10.25 18.95
C ALA A 233 19.75 -9.03 19.85
N ALA A 234 20.50 -9.03 20.94
CA ALA A 234 20.67 -7.89 21.84
C ALA A 234 22.13 -7.47 21.90
N LEU A 235 22.42 -6.19 21.64
CA LEU A 235 23.74 -5.57 21.69
C LEU A 235 23.72 -4.40 22.66
N GLY A 236 24.63 -4.39 23.64
CA GLY A 236 24.86 -3.30 24.55
C GLY A 236 26.07 -2.47 24.15
N LEU A 237 25.95 -1.15 24.14
CA LEU A 237 27.02 -0.20 23.86
C LEU A 237 27.15 0.76 25.04
N ARG A 238 28.33 0.78 25.72
CA ARG A 238 28.61 1.74 26.76
C ARG A 238 29.24 2.99 26.17
N LEU A 239 28.88 4.13 26.70
CA LEU A 239 29.43 5.40 26.26
C LEU A 239 29.41 6.42 27.38
N GLU A 240 30.35 7.33 27.35
CA GLU A 240 30.40 8.51 28.17
C GLU A 240 30.06 9.72 27.30
N VAL A 241 29.16 10.58 27.80
CA VAL A 241 28.76 11.82 27.12
C VAL A 241 29.21 12.98 27.99
N MET A 242 30.23 13.71 27.56
CA MET A 242 30.79 14.84 28.31
C MET A 242 29.79 16.03 28.33
N PRO A 243 29.92 16.96 29.29
CA PRO A 243 29.10 18.16 29.30
C PRO A 243 29.14 18.95 28.00
N GLY A 244 27.96 19.21 27.42
CA GLY A 244 27.82 19.93 26.15
C GLY A 244 28.08 19.08 24.89
N GLU A 245 28.58 17.85 25.03
CA GLU A 245 28.90 16.94 23.92
C GLU A 245 27.63 16.29 23.36
N SER A 246 27.70 15.96 22.05
CA SER A 246 26.76 15.09 21.34
C SER A 246 27.49 13.86 20.82
N VAL A 247 26.98 12.68 21.14
CA VAL A 247 27.53 11.38 20.69
C VAL A 247 26.49 10.67 19.85
N GLU A 248 26.89 10.21 18.67
CA GLU A 248 26.04 9.41 17.77
C GLU A 248 26.50 7.95 17.77
N ARG A 249 25.53 7.01 17.78
CA ARG A 249 25.73 5.57 17.59
C ARG A 249 24.65 5.05 16.65
N SER A 250 24.93 3.94 15.99
CA SER A 250 23.96 3.30 15.08
C SER A 250 23.89 1.81 15.34
N PHE A 251 22.69 1.26 15.14
CA PHE A 251 22.44 -0.16 14.97
C PHE A 251 22.03 -0.42 13.53
N LEU A 252 22.52 -1.50 12.93
CA LEU A 252 22.13 -1.97 11.61
C LEU A 252 21.46 -3.32 11.73
N LEU A 253 20.24 -3.43 11.25
CA LEU A 253 19.49 -4.67 11.09
C LEU A 253 19.40 -4.97 9.60
N GLY A 254 19.84 -6.14 9.16
CA GLY A 254 19.79 -6.49 7.75
C GLY A 254 19.53 -7.95 7.49
N TYR A 255 19.48 -8.33 6.20
CA TYR A 255 19.15 -9.67 5.74
C TYR A 255 19.87 -10.01 4.45
N ALA A 256 20.30 -11.27 4.32
CA ALA A 256 20.81 -11.82 3.06
C ALA A 256 20.39 -13.31 2.92
N ASN A 257 20.63 -13.89 1.74
CA ASN A 257 20.20 -15.24 1.40
C ASN A 257 20.92 -16.37 2.16
N ASP A 258 22.07 -16.04 2.78
CA ASP A 258 22.84 -16.94 3.63
C ASP A 258 23.74 -16.17 4.61
N ALA A 259 24.38 -16.89 5.52
CA ALA A 259 25.23 -16.29 6.55
C ALA A 259 26.49 -15.59 5.99
N PRO A 260 27.26 -16.16 5.02
CA PRO A 260 28.37 -15.44 4.40
C PRO A 260 27.97 -14.11 3.77
N ALA A 261 26.88 -14.09 3.00
CA ALA A 261 26.36 -12.88 2.37
C ALA A 261 25.87 -11.85 3.42
N ALA A 262 25.25 -12.31 4.52
CA ALA A 262 24.82 -11.45 5.62
C ALA A 262 26.01 -10.79 6.33
N LEU A 263 27.10 -11.51 6.57
CA LEU A 263 28.34 -10.96 7.16
C LEU A 263 29.01 -9.96 6.23
N GLN A 264 29.06 -10.25 4.92
CA GLN A 264 29.59 -9.32 3.93
C GLN A 264 28.75 -8.04 3.88
N LEU A 265 27.42 -8.17 3.87
CA LEU A 265 26.50 -7.03 3.88
C LEU A 265 26.67 -6.19 5.18
N ALA A 266 26.76 -6.84 6.33
CA ALA A 266 27.01 -6.16 7.60
C ALA A 266 28.30 -5.34 7.57
N SER A 267 29.40 -5.91 7.04
CA SER A 267 30.69 -5.23 6.90
C SER A 267 30.61 -4.02 5.97
N THR A 268 30.02 -4.18 4.78
CA THR A 268 29.91 -3.08 3.81
C THR A 268 28.97 -1.97 4.31
N ALA A 269 27.84 -2.35 4.92
CA ALA A 269 26.89 -1.39 5.48
C ALA A 269 27.48 -0.61 6.68
N ALA A 270 28.31 -1.26 7.50
CA ALA A 270 28.99 -0.62 8.63
C ALA A 270 30.06 0.39 8.21
N ALA A 271 30.56 0.31 6.99
CA ALA A 271 31.52 1.27 6.44
C ALA A 271 30.86 2.60 6.00
N VAL A 272 29.55 2.63 5.83
CA VAL A 272 28.80 3.84 5.46
C VAL A 272 28.45 4.63 6.71
N ALA A 273 28.76 5.93 6.72
CA ALA A 273 28.40 6.81 7.84
C ALA A 273 26.87 6.94 7.97
N GLY A 274 26.36 6.93 9.21
CA GLY A 274 24.91 6.97 9.49
C GLY A 274 24.22 8.18 8.87
N ALA A 275 24.77 9.37 9.03
CA ALA A 275 24.24 10.59 8.44
C ALA A 275 24.23 10.56 6.90
N GLN A 276 25.20 9.91 6.27
CA GLN A 276 25.27 9.75 4.81
C GLN A 276 24.09 8.89 4.30
N ARG A 277 23.81 7.75 4.96
CA ARG A 277 22.70 6.88 4.56
C ARG A 277 21.34 7.58 4.69
N VAL A 278 21.12 8.29 5.79
CA VAL A 278 19.89 9.10 5.97
C VAL A 278 19.75 10.13 4.84
N GLN A 279 20.85 10.79 4.47
CA GLN A 279 20.84 11.78 3.38
C GLN A 279 20.54 11.12 2.03
N GLN A 280 21.15 9.97 1.71
CA GLN A 280 20.88 9.22 0.48
C GLN A 280 19.38 8.82 0.37
N VAL A 281 18.77 8.39 1.47
CA VAL A 281 17.34 8.08 1.50
C VAL A 281 16.49 9.32 1.23
N ARG A 282 16.81 10.46 1.86
CA ARG A 282 16.11 11.73 1.61
C ARG A 282 16.27 12.20 0.16
N ASP A 283 17.45 12.09 -0.40
CA ASP A 283 17.74 12.49 -1.78
C ASP A 283 16.97 11.63 -2.78
N TYR A 284 16.92 10.32 -2.55
CA TYR A 284 16.14 9.38 -3.38
C TYR A 284 14.65 9.78 -3.42
N TRP A 285 14.04 9.95 -2.25
CA TRP A 285 12.62 10.33 -2.19
C TRP A 285 12.38 11.74 -2.73
N ASN A 286 13.27 12.68 -2.49
CA ASN A 286 13.18 14.03 -3.07
C ASN A 286 13.26 14.00 -4.60
N GLN A 287 14.13 13.19 -5.17
CA GLN A 287 14.25 13.02 -6.61
C GLN A 287 12.98 12.38 -7.20
N LEU A 288 12.52 11.27 -6.63
CA LEU A 288 11.33 10.57 -7.12
C LEU A 288 10.09 11.44 -7.04
N LEU A 289 9.82 12.06 -5.89
CA LEU A 289 8.61 12.84 -5.64
C LEU A 289 8.67 14.28 -6.19
N GLY A 290 9.87 14.78 -6.50
CA GLY A 290 10.09 16.14 -6.99
C GLY A 290 9.95 16.32 -8.50
N THR A 291 9.73 15.25 -9.27
CA THR A 291 9.65 15.31 -10.73
C THR A 291 8.39 16.06 -11.21
N VAL A 292 7.26 15.86 -10.54
CA VAL A 292 6.00 16.58 -10.78
C VAL A 292 5.55 17.19 -9.47
N THR A 293 5.50 18.52 -9.43
CA THR A 293 5.09 19.26 -8.25
C THR A 293 4.06 20.35 -8.60
N VAL A 294 3.18 20.61 -7.66
CA VAL A 294 2.18 21.67 -7.75
C VAL A 294 2.40 22.68 -6.64
N LYS A 295 2.00 23.93 -6.89
CA LYS A 295 1.95 24.99 -5.88
C LYS A 295 0.61 25.69 -5.97
N THR A 296 -0.20 25.56 -4.93
CA THR A 296 -1.56 26.06 -4.87
C THR A 296 -1.76 26.99 -3.67
N PRO A 297 -2.89 27.70 -3.58
CA PRO A 297 -3.25 28.41 -2.35
C PRO A 297 -3.54 27.49 -1.14
N ASP A 298 -3.59 26.18 -1.34
CA ASP A 298 -3.90 25.18 -0.30
C ASP A 298 -2.67 24.34 0.04
N PRO A 299 -1.96 24.64 1.14
CA PRO A 299 -0.76 23.90 1.54
C PRO A 299 -1.03 22.43 1.95
N LEU A 300 -2.26 22.06 2.36
CA LEU A 300 -2.62 20.67 2.63
C LEU A 300 -2.75 19.87 1.34
N PHE A 301 -3.33 20.49 0.32
CA PHE A 301 -3.37 19.91 -1.02
C PHE A 301 -1.95 19.66 -1.54
N ASP A 302 -1.08 20.67 -1.45
CA ASP A 302 0.31 20.59 -1.91
C ASP A 302 1.08 19.48 -1.16
N ALA A 303 0.92 19.38 0.16
CA ALA A 303 1.57 18.36 0.97
C ALA A 303 1.13 16.93 0.57
N MET A 304 -0.16 16.74 0.32
CA MET A 304 -0.68 15.44 -0.11
C MET A 304 -0.17 15.09 -1.51
N VAL A 305 -0.37 15.98 -2.50
CA VAL A 305 -0.08 15.69 -3.92
C VAL A 305 1.41 15.60 -4.19
N ASN A 306 2.22 16.51 -3.63
CA ASN A 306 3.66 16.54 -3.90
C ASN A 306 4.45 15.48 -3.14
N ARG A 307 3.90 14.94 -2.03
CA ARG A 307 4.71 14.12 -1.12
C ARG A 307 4.03 12.79 -0.77
N TRP A 308 2.91 12.82 -0.08
CA TRP A 308 2.39 11.64 0.61
C TRP A 308 1.67 10.64 -0.28
N LEU A 309 0.93 11.09 -1.30
CA LEU A 309 0.16 10.17 -2.17
C LEU A 309 1.06 9.22 -2.95
N LEU A 310 2.09 9.73 -3.63
CA LEU A 310 3.04 8.87 -4.35
C LEU A 310 3.95 8.08 -3.40
N TYR A 311 4.35 8.69 -2.27
CA TYR A 311 5.12 7.97 -1.26
C TYR A 311 4.35 6.74 -0.76
N GLN A 312 3.08 6.90 -0.40
CA GLN A 312 2.21 5.79 0.01
C GLN A 312 2.07 4.74 -1.08
N ALA A 313 1.84 5.15 -2.33
CA ALA A 313 1.71 4.22 -3.47
C ALA A 313 3.00 3.40 -3.67
N VAL A 314 4.17 4.03 -3.63
CA VAL A 314 5.44 3.35 -3.87
C VAL A 314 5.87 2.53 -2.64
N SER A 315 6.01 3.17 -1.47
CA SER A 315 6.58 2.50 -0.30
C SER A 315 5.69 1.37 0.23
N CYS A 316 4.37 1.63 0.33
CA CYS A 316 3.44 0.68 0.91
C CYS A 316 2.88 -0.32 -0.12
N ARG A 317 2.42 0.17 -1.29
CA ARG A 317 1.69 -0.68 -2.23
C ARG A 317 2.62 -1.48 -3.14
N LEU A 318 3.56 -0.82 -3.81
CA LEU A 318 4.45 -1.49 -4.76
C LEU A 318 5.55 -2.30 -4.06
N TRP A 319 6.15 -1.76 -2.99
CA TRP A 319 7.30 -2.39 -2.34
C TRP A 319 6.92 -3.24 -1.13
N ALA A 320 6.39 -2.63 -0.08
CA ALA A 320 6.11 -3.32 1.18
C ALA A 320 4.96 -4.34 1.07
N LYS A 321 3.91 -4.00 0.37
CA LYS A 321 2.64 -4.75 0.36
C LYS A 321 2.14 -5.02 1.78
N ALA A 322 2.31 -4.02 2.65
CA ALA A 322 1.98 -4.09 4.07
C ALA A 322 1.62 -2.73 4.63
N GLY A 323 0.68 -2.72 5.55
CA GLY A 323 0.34 -1.62 6.45
C GLY A 323 0.13 -2.14 7.86
N PHE A 324 -0.24 -1.27 8.81
CA PHE A 324 -0.41 -1.68 10.20
C PHE A 324 -1.46 -2.79 10.36
N TYR A 325 -2.58 -2.71 9.62
CA TYR A 325 -3.71 -3.64 9.73
C TYR A 325 -3.58 -4.86 8.82
N GLN A 326 -2.64 -4.86 7.90
CA GLN A 326 -2.53 -5.87 6.87
C GLN A 326 -1.06 -6.06 6.45
N ALA A 327 -0.45 -7.14 6.90
CA ALA A 327 0.81 -7.65 6.36
C ALA A 327 0.46 -8.63 5.23
N GLY A 328 0.14 -8.08 4.05
CA GLY A 328 -0.36 -8.87 2.91
C GLY A 328 0.74 -9.66 2.23
N GLY A 329 1.86 -9.03 1.93
CA GLY A 329 3.02 -9.63 1.24
C GLY A 329 2.74 -10.09 -0.18
N ALA A 330 1.49 -10.12 -0.62
CA ALA A 330 1.09 -10.53 -1.96
C ALA A 330 1.19 -9.39 -2.96
N THR A 331 1.57 -9.70 -4.19
CA THR A 331 1.38 -8.82 -5.34
C THR A 331 0.03 -9.12 -5.96
N GLY A 332 -0.87 -8.15 -6.04
CA GLY A 332 -2.13 -8.24 -6.74
C GLY A 332 -1.95 -7.90 -8.22
N TYR A 333 -2.64 -8.59 -9.09
CA TYR A 333 -2.52 -8.33 -10.53
C TYR A 333 -3.05 -6.93 -10.88
N ARG A 334 -4.34 -6.69 -10.62
CA ARG A 334 -4.97 -5.41 -10.91
C ARG A 334 -4.53 -4.30 -9.97
N ASP A 335 -4.29 -4.60 -8.69
CA ASP A 335 -4.00 -3.62 -7.66
C ASP A 335 -2.72 -2.85 -7.96
N GLN A 336 -1.59 -3.57 -8.11
CA GLN A 336 -0.31 -2.94 -8.36
C GLN A 336 -0.18 -2.36 -9.77
N LEU A 337 -0.94 -2.85 -10.77
CA LEU A 337 -1.05 -2.18 -12.07
C LEU A 337 -1.67 -0.78 -11.91
N GLN A 338 -2.79 -0.68 -11.19
CA GLN A 338 -3.45 0.60 -10.94
C GLN A 338 -2.55 1.56 -10.15
N ASP A 339 -1.87 1.05 -9.10
CA ASP A 339 -0.94 1.85 -8.30
C ASP A 339 0.23 2.39 -9.16
N ALA A 340 0.80 1.56 -10.01
CA ALA A 340 1.92 1.93 -10.88
C ALA A 340 1.53 2.96 -11.95
N MET A 341 0.27 3.02 -12.38
CA MET A 341 -0.20 4.01 -13.36
C MET A 341 -0.01 5.45 -12.88
N ALA A 342 0.01 5.72 -11.58
CA ALA A 342 0.28 7.06 -11.05
C ALA A 342 1.72 7.51 -11.25
N LEU A 343 2.63 6.60 -11.56
CA LEU A 343 4.06 6.87 -11.75
C LEU A 343 4.44 7.21 -13.18
N VAL A 344 3.50 7.23 -14.10
CA VAL A 344 3.79 7.43 -15.54
C VAL A 344 4.54 8.73 -15.83
N TRP A 345 4.34 9.77 -15.01
CA TRP A 345 5.01 11.08 -15.18
C TRP A 345 6.30 11.19 -14.37
N THR A 346 6.46 10.42 -13.31
CA THR A 346 7.60 10.54 -12.39
C THR A 346 8.64 9.44 -12.60
N ALA A 347 8.19 8.21 -12.82
CA ALA A 347 9.03 7.03 -12.98
C ALA A 347 8.38 6.02 -13.94
N PRO A 348 8.22 6.35 -15.24
CA PRO A 348 7.52 5.50 -16.21
C PRO A 348 8.13 4.09 -16.31
N GLN A 349 9.42 3.93 -15.99
CA GLN A 349 10.09 2.63 -15.96
C GLN A 349 9.48 1.70 -14.90
N MET A 350 9.02 2.22 -13.76
CA MET A 350 8.37 1.40 -12.74
C MET A 350 7.01 0.89 -13.22
N LEU A 351 6.24 1.70 -13.94
CA LEU A 351 5.00 1.26 -14.58
C LEU A 351 5.28 0.19 -15.63
N ARG A 352 6.29 0.39 -16.49
CA ARG A 352 6.71 -0.59 -17.50
C ARG A 352 7.09 -1.93 -16.89
N GLN A 353 7.90 -1.91 -15.84
CA GLN A 353 8.28 -3.11 -15.10
C GLN A 353 7.07 -3.85 -14.52
N GLN A 354 6.12 -3.11 -13.97
CA GLN A 354 4.89 -3.70 -13.43
C GLN A 354 4.01 -4.31 -14.52
N ILE A 355 3.91 -3.69 -15.70
CA ILE A 355 3.19 -4.22 -16.85
C ILE A 355 3.80 -5.55 -17.29
N VAL A 356 5.12 -5.61 -17.48
CA VAL A 356 5.83 -6.84 -17.90
C VAL A 356 5.71 -7.93 -16.82
N LEU A 357 5.84 -7.58 -15.56
CA LEU A 357 5.65 -8.50 -14.43
C LEU A 357 4.24 -9.10 -14.44
N CYS A 358 3.20 -8.28 -14.59
CA CYS A 358 1.81 -8.77 -14.59
C CYS A 358 1.53 -9.60 -15.84
N ALA A 359 2.02 -9.21 -17.02
CA ALA A 359 1.88 -10.02 -18.24
C ALA A 359 2.46 -11.44 -18.05
N SER A 360 3.59 -11.57 -17.34
CA SER A 360 4.17 -12.89 -17.01
C SER A 360 3.35 -13.73 -16.01
N ARG A 361 2.25 -13.19 -15.50
CA ARG A 361 1.31 -13.86 -14.59
C ARG A 361 -0.03 -14.22 -15.25
N GLN A 362 -0.09 -14.13 -16.57
CA GLN A 362 -1.23 -14.57 -17.37
C GLN A 362 -1.08 -16.06 -17.75
N PHE A 363 -2.16 -16.81 -17.66
CA PHE A 363 -2.22 -18.18 -18.15
C PHE A 363 -2.45 -18.22 -19.68
N GLU A 364 -2.13 -19.34 -20.31
CA GLU A 364 -2.32 -19.52 -21.76
C GLU A 364 -3.78 -19.34 -22.22
N ALA A 365 -4.73 -19.55 -21.32
CA ALA A 365 -6.15 -19.33 -21.57
C ALA A 365 -6.55 -17.84 -21.51
N GLY A 366 -5.63 -16.94 -21.17
CA GLY A 366 -5.83 -15.48 -21.12
C GLY A 366 -6.30 -14.93 -19.78
N ASP A 367 -6.67 -15.77 -18.83
CA ASP A 367 -6.92 -15.37 -17.44
C ASP A 367 -5.60 -15.25 -16.67
N VAL A 368 -5.66 -14.79 -15.39
CA VAL A 368 -4.47 -14.34 -14.67
C VAL A 368 -4.45 -14.88 -13.24
N GLN A 369 -3.27 -14.84 -12.59
CA GLN A 369 -3.24 -14.92 -11.14
C GLN A 369 -3.79 -13.63 -10.55
N HIS A 370 -4.83 -13.72 -9.73
CA HIS A 370 -5.41 -12.59 -9.02
C HIS A 370 -4.38 -11.93 -8.07
N TRP A 371 -3.65 -12.75 -7.32
CA TRP A 371 -2.49 -12.34 -6.55
C TRP A 371 -1.53 -13.52 -6.30
N TRP A 372 -0.27 -13.19 -5.98
CA TRP A 372 0.79 -14.19 -5.70
C TRP A 372 1.80 -13.70 -4.69
N HIS A 373 2.49 -14.63 -4.05
CA HIS A 373 3.57 -14.38 -3.11
C HIS A 373 4.95 -14.67 -3.70
N ALA A 374 5.87 -13.70 -3.59
CA ALA A 374 7.29 -13.95 -3.79
C ALA A 374 7.86 -14.78 -2.60
N PRO A 375 8.92 -15.64 -2.79
CA PRO A 375 9.64 -15.85 -4.05
C PRO A 375 9.04 -16.94 -4.95
N LEU A 376 8.23 -17.86 -4.42
CA LEU A 376 7.77 -19.06 -5.13
C LEU A 376 6.67 -18.79 -6.16
N GLY A 377 5.96 -17.68 -6.06
CA GLY A 377 4.87 -17.34 -6.95
C GLY A 377 3.56 -18.08 -6.66
N ALA A 378 3.44 -18.73 -5.50
CA ALA A 378 2.17 -19.31 -5.06
C ALA A 378 1.09 -18.25 -4.96
N GLY A 379 -0.09 -18.50 -5.48
CA GLY A 379 -1.16 -17.52 -5.54
C GLY A 379 -2.49 -18.09 -6.01
N VAL A 380 -3.44 -17.22 -6.21
CA VAL A 380 -4.83 -17.57 -6.51
C VAL A 380 -5.15 -17.29 -7.98
N ARG A 381 -5.78 -18.23 -8.64
CA ARG A 381 -6.45 -18.10 -9.94
C ARG A 381 -7.94 -17.98 -9.69
N THR A 382 -8.61 -16.98 -10.28
CA THR A 382 -10.03 -16.67 -10.04
C THR A 382 -10.80 -16.55 -11.35
N HIS A 383 -12.14 -16.44 -11.24
CA HIS A 383 -13.03 -16.07 -12.35
C HIS A 383 -13.41 -14.58 -12.30
N PHE A 384 -12.60 -13.72 -11.66
CA PHE A 384 -12.83 -12.28 -11.69
C PHE A 384 -12.69 -11.73 -13.11
N SER A 385 -13.65 -10.92 -13.50
CA SER A 385 -13.80 -10.51 -14.90
C SER A 385 -12.96 -9.29 -15.26
N ASP A 386 -12.48 -8.52 -14.29
CA ASP A 386 -11.75 -7.27 -14.53
C ASP A 386 -10.23 -7.38 -14.41
N ASP A 387 -9.72 -8.32 -13.61
CA ASP A 387 -8.28 -8.44 -13.32
C ASP A 387 -7.41 -8.34 -14.59
N LEU A 388 -7.70 -9.19 -15.57
CA LEU A 388 -6.95 -9.29 -16.82
C LEU A 388 -6.99 -8.00 -17.64
N LEU A 389 -8.06 -7.21 -17.52
CA LEU A 389 -8.26 -5.98 -18.28
C LEU A 389 -7.41 -4.82 -17.79
N TRP A 390 -6.96 -4.87 -16.55
CA TRP A 390 -6.05 -3.84 -16.03
C TRP A 390 -4.67 -3.87 -16.69
N LEU A 391 -4.24 -5.02 -17.23
CA LEU A 391 -3.05 -5.07 -18.09
C LEU A 391 -3.25 -4.22 -19.36
N ALA A 392 -4.41 -4.35 -19.99
CA ALA A 392 -4.78 -3.58 -21.17
C ALA A 392 -4.83 -2.08 -20.86
N SER A 393 -5.48 -1.70 -19.76
CA SER A 393 -5.59 -0.30 -19.30
C SER A 393 -4.23 0.32 -18.97
N ALA A 394 -3.41 -0.38 -18.20
CA ALA A 394 -2.07 0.10 -17.82
C ALA A 394 -1.15 0.23 -19.04
N THR A 395 -1.21 -0.72 -19.98
CA THR A 395 -0.43 -0.68 -21.23
C THR A 395 -0.87 0.51 -22.09
N ALA A 396 -2.17 0.71 -22.32
CA ALA A 396 -2.68 1.86 -23.08
C ALA A 396 -2.27 3.19 -22.42
N HIS A 397 -2.36 3.29 -21.10
CA HIS A 397 -1.93 4.47 -20.35
C HIS A 397 -0.44 4.76 -20.50
N TYR A 398 0.40 3.72 -20.40
CA TYR A 398 1.85 3.82 -20.60
C TYR A 398 2.21 4.28 -22.01
N LEU A 399 1.64 3.61 -23.04
CA LEU A 399 1.89 3.94 -24.45
C LEU A 399 1.50 5.39 -24.77
N ARG A 400 0.33 5.81 -24.30
CA ARG A 400 -0.16 7.17 -24.52
C ARG A 400 0.79 8.22 -23.94
N ALA A 401 1.26 8.00 -22.73
CA ALA A 401 2.12 8.95 -22.04
C ALA A 401 3.56 8.97 -22.59
N THR A 402 4.12 7.80 -22.90
CA THR A 402 5.55 7.68 -23.25
C THR A 402 5.82 7.62 -24.76
N GLY A 403 4.87 7.12 -25.55
CA GLY A 403 5.08 6.80 -26.97
C GLY A 403 5.96 5.56 -27.19
N ASP A 404 6.33 4.82 -26.15
CA ASP A 404 7.18 3.62 -26.25
C ASP A 404 6.39 2.41 -26.78
N THR A 405 6.21 2.35 -28.09
CA THR A 405 5.52 1.22 -28.73
C THR A 405 6.37 -0.06 -28.78
N ALA A 406 7.69 0.03 -28.56
CA ALA A 406 8.58 -1.13 -28.62
C ALA A 406 8.27 -2.15 -27.49
N VAL A 407 7.73 -1.70 -26.35
CA VAL A 407 7.31 -2.59 -25.26
C VAL A 407 6.29 -3.63 -25.72
N LEU A 408 5.47 -3.32 -26.73
CA LEU A 408 4.46 -4.25 -27.26
C LEU A 408 5.04 -5.50 -27.93
N ASP A 409 6.29 -5.44 -28.35
CA ASP A 409 6.98 -6.54 -29.03
C ASP A 409 7.83 -7.39 -28.05
N GLU A 410 7.86 -7.02 -26.76
CA GLU A 410 8.53 -7.84 -25.76
C GLU A 410 7.88 -9.21 -25.62
N ARG A 411 8.71 -10.23 -25.69
CA ARG A 411 8.27 -11.62 -25.56
C ARG A 411 8.26 -12.02 -24.10
N ILE A 412 7.07 -12.41 -23.63
CA ILE A 412 6.80 -12.71 -22.22
C ILE A 412 6.22 -14.13 -22.15
N PRO A 413 6.71 -15.00 -21.25
CA PRO A 413 6.15 -16.33 -21.07
C PRO A 413 4.79 -16.28 -20.37
N PHE A 414 3.93 -17.25 -20.70
CA PHE A 414 2.70 -17.51 -19.95
C PHE A 414 2.98 -18.36 -18.70
N LEU A 415 1.94 -18.53 -17.89
CA LEU A 415 1.90 -19.51 -16.80
C LEU A 415 1.15 -20.77 -17.25
N GLU A 416 1.59 -21.90 -16.71
CA GLU A 416 0.87 -23.17 -16.72
C GLU A 416 0.45 -23.55 -15.31
N GLY A 417 -0.74 -24.12 -15.17
CA GLY A 417 -1.22 -24.55 -13.86
C GLY A 417 -2.63 -25.10 -13.90
N MET A 418 -3.08 -25.53 -12.75
CA MET A 418 -4.40 -26.14 -12.55
C MET A 418 -5.51 -25.19 -13.00
N GLU A 419 -6.48 -25.69 -13.72
CA GLU A 419 -7.75 -24.98 -13.94
C GLU A 419 -8.54 -24.93 -12.63
N ILE A 420 -9.42 -23.93 -12.51
CA ILE A 420 -10.32 -23.84 -11.38
C ILE A 420 -11.28 -25.01 -11.45
N PRO A 421 -11.39 -25.83 -10.40
CA PRO A 421 -12.28 -27.00 -10.40
C PRO A 421 -13.73 -26.60 -10.64
N PRO A 422 -14.54 -27.39 -11.35
CA PRO A 422 -15.95 -27.12 -11.54
C PRO A 422 -16.68 -26.88 -10.19
N GLY A 423 -17.39 -25.76 -10.10
CA GLY A 423 -18.11 -25.35 -8.88
C GLY A 423 -17.26 -24.67 -7.81
N ALA A 424 -15.94 -24.53 -8.00
CA ALA A 424 -15.08 -23.70 -7.16
C ALA A 424 -15.04 -22.25 -7.67
N GLU A 425 -14.87 -21.30 -6.76
CA GLU A 425 -14.73 -19.88 -7.08
C GLU A 425 -13.28 -19.53 -7.48
N ASP A 426 -12.30 -20.26 -6.96
CA ASP A 426 -10.87 -20.04 -7.15
C ASP A 426 -10.03 -21.32 -6.99
N ALA A 427 -8.72 -21.18 -7.28
CA ALA A 427 -7.74 -22.23 -7.03
C ALA A 427 -6.42 -21.60 -6.54
N TYR A 428 -5.93 -22.04 -5.36
CA TYR A 428 -4.64 -21.63 -4.80
C TYR A 428 -3.58 -22.69 -5.07
N PHE A 429 -2.52 -22.31 -5.80
CA PHE A 429 -1.40 -23.21 -6.13
C PHE A 429 -0.15 -22.41 -6.54
N THR A 430 0.97 -23.12 -6.76
CA THR A 430 2.19 -22.56 -7.36
C THR A 430 2.22 -22.94 -8.84
N PRO A 431 2.02 -21.99 -9.78
CA PRO A 431 2.10 -22.25 -11.20
C PRO A 431 3.54 -22.47 -11.66
N THR A 432 3.70 -23.08 -12.85
CA THR A 432 4.98 -23.14 -13.54
C THR A 432 5.01 -22.15 -14.69
N VAL A 433 6.22 -21.76 -15.10
CA VAL A 433 6.39 -20.90 -16.28
C VAL A 433 6.26 -21.78 -17.53
N SER A 434 5.36 -21.42 -18.45
CA SER A 434 5.15 -22.14 -19.72
C SER A 434 6.33 -21.94 -20.69
N ALA A 435 6.55 -22.94 -21.52
CA ALA A 435 7.44 -22.81 -22.68
C ALA A 435 6.86 -21.86 -23.76
N ARG A 436 5.54 -21.66 -23.78
CA ARG A 436 4.87 -20.73 -24.68
C ARG A 436 5.10 -19.29 -24.27
N GLN A 437 5.49 -18.47 -25.22
CA GLN A 437 5.69 -17.03 -25.07
C GLN A 437 4.93 -16.28 -26.15
N ALA A 438 4.44 -15.11 -25.79
CA ALA A 438 3.83 -14.20 -26.75
C ALA A 438 4.37 -12.78 -26.57
N THR A 439 4.04 -11.88 -27.48
CA THR A 439 4.33 -10.46 -27.32
C THR A 439 3.41 -9.84 -26.26
N LEU A 440 3.82 -8.73 -25.63
CA LEU A 440 2.93 -7.99 -24.73
C LEU A 440 1.62 -7.62 -25.42
N TYR A 441 1.66 -7.26 -26.71
CA TYR A 441 0.45 -7.01 -27.49
C TYR A 441 -0.51 -8.21 -27.45
N GLU A 442 0.00 -9.43 -27.65
CA GLU A 442 -0.83 -10.63 -27.62
C GLU A 442 -1.40 -10.92 -26.23
N HIS A 443 -0.63 -10.69 -25.16
CA HIS A 443 -1.13 -10.79 -23.78
C HIS A 443 -2.31 -9.84 -23.54
N VAL A 444 -2.19 -8.58 -23.98
CA VAL A 444 -3.26 -7.57 -23.92
C VAL A 444 -4.46 -7.99 -24.76
N ALA A 445 -4.22 -8.45 -25.99
CA ALA A 445 -5.28 -8.86 -26.90
C ALA A 445 -6.06 -10.09 -26.39
N LEU A 446 -5.38 -11.08 -25.81
CA LEU A 446 -6.02 -12.24 -25.18
C LEU A 446 -6.93 -11.84 -24.01
N ALA A 447 -6.53 -10.84 -23.21
CA ALA A 447 -7.36 -10.31 -22.15
C ALA A 447 -8.66 -9.70 -22.70
N MET A 448 -8.58 -8.93 -23.77
CA MET A 448 -9.75 -8.35 -24.43
C MET A 448 -10.64 -9.43 -25.06
N ASP A 449 -10.06 -10.36 -25.82
CA ASP A 449 -10.81 -11.43 -26.51
C ASP A 449 -11.61 -12.29 -25.51
N ARG A 450 -11.03 -12.58 -24.34
CA ARG A 450 -11.69 -13.36 -23.28
C ARG A 450 -12.91 -12.64 -22.67
N SER A 451 -12.96 -11.31 -22.74
CA SER A 451 -13.99 -10.47 -22.14
C SER A 451 -15.16 -10.12 -23.08
N LEU A 452 -15.19 -10.70 -24.30
CA LEU A 452 -16.22 -10.40 -25.30
C LEU A 452 -17.58 -11.09 -25.02
N ARG A 453 -17.63 -12.06 -24.12
CA ARG A 453 -18.87 -12.80 -23.80
C ARG A 453 -19.85 -11.91 -23.05
N VAL A 454 -21.12 -12.01 -23.44
CA VAL A 454 -22.23 -11.23 -22.86
C VAL A 454 -23.33 -12.14 -22.35
N GLY A 455 -24.11 -11.62 -21.39
CA GLY A 455 -25.34 -12.24 -20.89
C GLY A 455 -26.58 -11.84 -21.67
N VAL A 456 -27.76 -12.09 -21.11
CA VAL A 456 -29.06 -11.91 -21.77
C VAL A 456 -29.42 -10.45 -22.03
N HIS A 457 -28.84 -9.51 -21.27
CA HIS A 457 -29.06 -8.08 -21.48
C HIS A 457 -28.03 -7.45 -22.42
N GLY A 458 -27.08 -8.25 -22.94
CA GLY A 458 -26.00 -7.79 -23.83
C GLY A 458 -24.84 -7.11 -23.11
N LEU A 459 -24.71 -7.31 -21.80
CA LEU A 459 -23.62 -6.77 -20.97
C LEU A 459 -22.54 -7.85 -20.68
N PRO A 460 -21.30 -7.47 -20.39
CA PRO A 460 -20.25 -8.42 -20.06
C PRO A 460 -20.56 -9.24 -18.83
N LEU A 461 -20.14 -10.50 -18.82
CA LEU A 461 -20.32 -11.41 -17.70
C LEU A 461 -19.45 -10.99 -16.49
N MET A 462 -20.05 -11.04 -15.28
CA MET A 462 -19.38 -10.64 -14.06
C MET A 462 -18.44 -11.73 -13.48
N GLY A 463 -18.74 -13.00 -13.76
CA GLY A 463 -17.97 -14.11 -13.16
C GLY A 463 -18.15 -14.19 -11.65
N SER A 464 -17.08 -14.57 -10.93
CA SER A 464 -17.06 -14.59 -9.47
C SER A 464 -16.75 -13.22 -8.84
N GLY A 465 -16.91 -12.14 -9.61
CA GLY A 465 -16.70 -10.76 -9.21
C GLY A 465 -16.12 -9.91 -10.34
N ASP A 466 -16.27 -8.61 -10.19
CA ASP A 466 -15.56 -7.59 -10.95
C ASP A 466 -14.62 -6.81 -10.00
N TRP A 467 -14.44 -5.50 -10.18
CA TRP A 467 -13.65 -4.68 -9.26
C TRP A 467 -14.05 -4.82 -7.78
N ASN A 468 -15.33 -5.13 -7.51
CA ASN A 468 -15.82 -5.42 -6.17
C ASN A 468 -15.81 -6.93 -5.91
N ASP A 469 -14.74 -7.43 -5.31
CA ASP A 469 -14.57 -8.84 -4.94
C ASP A 469 -15.71 -9.35 -4.05
N GLY A 470 -16.30 -8.46 -3.25
CA GLY A 470 -17.38 -8.80 -2.33
C GLY A 470 -18.71 -9.12 -3.00
N MET A 471 -18.85 -8.83 -4.30
CA MET A 471 -20.03 -9.17 -5.09
C MET A 471 -19.92 -10.55 -5.77
N ASN A 472 -19.29 -11.52 -5.11
CA ASN A 472 -18.94 -12.82 -5.66
C ASN A 472 -20.13 -13.77 -5.96
N ARG A 473 -21.37 -13.37 -5.63
CA ARG A 473 -22.57 -14.17 -5.90
C ARG A 473 -23.44 -13.62 -7.03
N VAL A 474 -23.11 -12.46 -7.59
CA VAL A 474 -23.93 -11.83 -8.63
C VAL A 474 -23.91 -12.63 -9.93
N GLY A 475 -22.74 -13.11 -10.35
CA GLY A 475 -22.53 -13.88 -11.60
C GLY A 475 -21.89 -15.23 -11.41
N ILE A 476 -22.04 -15.86 -10.23
CA ILE A 476 -21.35 -17.10 -9.87
C ILE A 476 -21.75 -18.30 -10.77
N GLU A 477 -22.97 -18.29 -11.32
CA GLU A 477 -23.44 -19.32 -12.26
C GLU A 477 -23.03 -19.02 -13.71
N GLY A 478 -22.30 -17.94 -13.96
CA GLY A 478 -21.77 -17.57 -15.26
C GLY A 478 -22.77 -16.89 -16.21
N ARG A 479 -23.88 -16.32 -15.68
CA ARG A 479 -24.88 -15.58 -16.43
C ARG A 479 -25.03 -14.13 -15.99
N GLY A 480 -24.68 -13.80 -14.72
CA GLY A 480 -24.77 -12.46 -14.18
C GLY A 480 -23.87 -11.48 -14.92
N GLU A 481 -24.32 -10.23 -15.03
CA GLU A 481 -23.73 -9.22 -15.90
C GLU A 481 -23.30 -7.98 -15.09
N SER A 482 -22.15 -7.39 -15.45
CA SER A 482 -21.64 -6.16 -14.84
C SER A 482 -21.82 -4.95 -15.75
N VAL A 483 -22.55 -3.96 -15.27
CA VAL A 483 -22.71 -2.65 -15.95
C VAL A 483 -21.39 -1.88 -15.89
N TRP A 484 -20.71 -1.87 -14.74
CA TRP A 484 -19.41 -1.21 -14.61
C TRP A 484 -18.36 -1.76 -15.58
N LEU A 485 -18.27 -3.07 -15.71
CA LEU A 485 -17.34 -3.72 -16.64
C LEU A 485 -17.63 -3.34 -18.11
N GLY A 486 -18.91 -3.16 -18.44
CA GLY A 486 -19.32 -2.68 -19.76
C GLY A 486 -18.77 -1.30 -20.08
N TRP A 487 -18.81 -0.38 -19.13
CA TRP A 487 -18.18 0.95 -19.27
C TRP A 487 -16.68 0.83 -19.47
N PHE A 488 -16.02 0.02 -18.64
CA PHE A 488 -14.57 -0.16 -18.70
C PHE A 488 -14.12 -0.75 -20.05
N LEU A 489 -14.81 -1.76 -20.55
CA LEU A 489 -14.55 -2.35 -21.88
C LEU A 489 -14.77 -1.36 -23.02
N CYS A 490 -15.79 -0.52 -22.96
CA CYS A 490 -16.00 0.54 -23.97
C CYS A 490 -14.82 1.51 -24.03
N GLN A 491 -14.27 1.89 -22.87
CA GLN A 491 -13.06 2.73 -22.81
C GLN A 491 -11.88 1.98 -23.42
N LEU A 492 -11.64 0.73 -23.04
CA LEU A 492 -10.51 -0.06 -23.53
C LEU A 492 -10.55 -0.24 -25.05
N VAL A 493 -11.72 -0.53 -25.63
CA VAL A 493 -11.85 -0.62 -27.08
C VAL A 493 -11.49 0.71 -27.75
N THR A 494 -11.92 1.84 -27.20
CA THR A 494 -11.58 3.16 -27.74
C THR A 494 -10.05 3.40 -27.74
N GLU A 495 -9.34 2.88 -26.74
CA GLU A 495 -7.89 3.03 -26.61
C GLU A 495 -7.10 2.01 -27.45
N LEU A 496 -7.59 0.76 -27.57
CA LEU A 496 -6.84 -0.37 -28.14
C LEU A 496 -7.17 -0.68 -29.61
N SER A 497 -8.38 -0.40 -30.12
CA SER A 497 -8.72 -0.63 -31.52
C SER A 497 -7.81 0.15 -32.48
N PRO A 498 -7.47 1.42 -32.23
CA PRO A 498 -6.48 2.12 -33.06
C PRO A 498 -5.10 1.45 -33.04
N LEU A 499 -4.69 0.89 -31.89
CA LEU A 499 -3.43 0.17 -31.75
C LEU A 499 -3.44 -1.14 -32.55
N ALA A 500 -4.50 -1.94 -32.44
CA ALA A 500 -4.68 -3.18 -33.19
C ALA A 500 -4.70 -2.90 -34.73
N ARG A 501 -5.37 -1.83 -35.14
CA ARG A 501 -5.41 -1.36 -36.53
C ARG A 501 -4.01 -0.99 -37.03
N ALA A 502 -3.22 -0.28 -36.25
CA ALA A 502 -1.85 0.08 -36.62
C ALA A 502 -0.93 -1.14 -36.76
N ARG A 503 -1.25 -2.24 -36.07
CA ARG A 503 -0.53 -3.52 -36.18
C ARG A 503 -1.09 -4.45 -37.25
N GLY A 504 -2.13 -4.03 -37.97
CA GLY A 504 -2.75 -4.82 -39.06
C GLY A 504 -3.69 -5.94 -38.54
N ASP A 505 -4.04 -5.96 -37.27
CA ASP A 505 -4.93 -6.95 -36.66
C ASP A 505 -6.41 -6.57 -36.87
N LEU A 506 -6.84 -6.56 -38.12
CA LEU A 506 -8.16 -6.11 -38.53
C LEU A 506 -9.29 -7.02 -38.01
N ALA A 507 -9.00 -8.29 -37.78
CA ALA A 507 -10.00 -9.22 -37.22
C ALA A 507 -10.42 -8.81 -35.80
N ARG A 508 -9.44 -8.52 -34.94
CA ARG A 508 -9.71 -8.03 -33.58
C ARG A 508 -10.35 -6.65 -33.61
N VAL A 509 -9.91 -5.73 -34.48
CA VAL A 509 -10.55 -4.43 -34.63
C VAL A 509 -12.05 -4.59 -34.90
N THR A 510 -12.43 -5.43 -35.85
CA THR A 510 -13.86 -5.67 -36.15
C THR A 510 -14.59 -6.27 -34.96
N ALA A 511 -14.04 -7.33 -34.35
CA ALA A 511 -14.68 -7.99 -33.20
C ALA A 511 -14.86 -7.05 -31.99
N TRP A 512 -13.86 -6.24 -31.65
CA TRP A 512 -13.91 -5.32 -30.53
C TRP A 512 -14.83 -4.12 -30.79
N ASP A 513 -14.79 -3.53 -32.01
CA ASP A 513 -15.65 -2.41 -32.39
C ASP A 513 -17.12 -2.85 -32.42
N ASP A 514 -17.44 -4.03 -32.96
CA ASP A 514 -18.80 -4.60 -32.99
C ASP A 514 -19.31 -4.88 -31.54
N ALA A 515 -18.46 -5.44 -30.66
CA ALA A 515 -18.79 -5.67 -29.27
C ALA A 515 -19.09 -4.35 -28.54
N ALA A 516 -18.27 -3.31 -28.76
CA ALA A 516 -18.47 -1.99 -28.16
C ALA A 516 -19.78 -1.34 -28.59
N VAL A 517 -20.21 -1.53 -29.85
CA VAL A 517 -21.54 -1.08 -30.33
C VAL A 517 -22.65 -1.77 -29.56
N GLY A 518 -22.55 -3.11 -29.37
CA GLY A 518 -23.52 -3.88 -28.59
C GLY A 518 -23.56 -3.44 -27.13
N TRP A 519 -22.40 -3.31 -26.48
CA TRP A 519 -22.32 -2.85 -25.09
C TRP A 519 -22.90 -1.44 -24.90
N LYS A 520 -22.58 -0.49 -25.78
CA LYS A 520 -23.16 0.88 -25.71
C LYS A 520 -24.67 0.87 -25.80
N ALA A 521 -25.25 0.01 -26.66
CA ALA A 521 -26.70 -0.15 -26.76
C ALA A 521 -27.28 -0.72 -25.45
N ALA A 522 -26.68 -1.78 -24.90
CA ALA A 522 -27.12 -2.41 -23.66
C ALA A 522 -26.99 -1.46 -22.44
N LEU A 523 -25.89 -0.73 -22.34
CA LEU A 523 -25.61 0.23 -21.28
C LEU A 523 -26.61 1.40 -21.30
N ASN A 524 -26.92 1.94 -22.48
CA ASN A 524 -27.89 3.02 -22.63
C ASN A 524 -29.36 2.53 -22.69
N GLY A 525 -29.61 1.23 -22.72
CA GLY A 525 -30.91 0.58 -22.74
C GLY A 525 -31.22 -0.13 -21.41
N PRO A 526 -31.06 -1.47 -21.33
CA PRO A 526 -31.44 -2.27 -20.13
C PRO A 526 -30.74 -1.82 -18.83
N ALA A 527 -29.50 -1.31 -18.90
CA ALA A 527 -28.78 -0.85 -17.73
C ALA A 527 -29.27 0.51 -17.20
N TRP A 528 -30.04 1.28 -17.96
CA TRP A 528 -30.59 2.55 -17.53
C TRP A 528 -31.87 2.35 -16.71
N ASP A 529 -31.94 2.98 -15.51
CA ASP A 529 -33.06 2.86 -14.57
C ASP A 529 -33.94 4.13 -14.49
N GLY A 530 -33.92 4.94 -15.54
CA GLY A 530 -34.72 6.16 -15.63
C GLY A 530 -34.03 7.41 -15.09
N GLN A 531 -33.25 7.32 -14.03
CA GLN A 531 -32.53 8.43 -13.42
C GLN A 531 -31.04 8.17 -13.26
N TRP A 532 -30.63 6.91 -13.12
CA TRP A 532 -29.24 6.49 -12.99
C TRP A 532 -28.99 5.12 -13.62
N PHE A 533 -27.75 4.65 -13.66
CA PHE A 533 -27.38 3.35 -14.18
C PHE A 533 -27.38 2.29 -13.08
N LYS A 534 -27.96 1.12 -13.38
CA LYS A 534 -27.87 -0.07 -12.54
C LYS A 534 -26.42 -0.49 -12.34
N ARG A 535 -26.16 -1.25 -11.28
CA ARG A 535 -24.82 -1.78 -10.99
C ARG A 535 -24.52 -3.06 -11.75
N ALA A 536 -25.49 -3.97 -11.78
CA ALA A 536 -25.34 -5.31 -12.32
C ALA A 536 -26.71 -5.98 -12.54
N PHE A 537 -26.69 -7.17 -13.15
CA PHE A 537 -27.80 -8.11 -13.15
C PHE A 537 -27.32 -9.44 -12.57
N PHE A 538 -28.09 -10.04 -11.68
CA PHE A 538 -27.83 -11.35 -11.12
C PHE A 538 -27.98 -12.46 -12.17
N ASP A 539 -27.53 -13.69 -11.83
CA ASP A 539 -27.66 -14.87 -12.70
C ASP A 539 -29.11 -15.20 -13.12
N ASP A 540 -30.10 -14.78 -12.32
CA ASP A 540 -31.53 -14.93 -12.60
C ASP A 540 -32.14 -13.74 -13.36
N GLY A 541 -31.34 -12.73 -13.70
CA GLY A 541 -31.73 -11.53 -14.44
C GLY A 541 -32.31 -10.41 -13.55
N GLN A 542 -32.38 -10.57 -12.23
CA GLN A 542 -32.79 -9.48 -11.33
C GLN A 542 -31.75 -8.36 -11.31
N PRO A 543 -32.14 -7.07 -11.27
CA PRO A 543 -31.22 -5.95 -11.23
C PRO A 543 -30.64 -5.73 -9.82
N LEU A 544 -29.41 -5.21 -9.77
CA LEU A 544 -28.76 -4.62 -8.62
C LEU A 544 -28.43 -3.16 -8.92
N GLY A 545 -28.60 -2.24 -7.96
CA GLY A 545 -28.38 -0.82 -8.19
C GLY A 545 -29.58 -0.12 -8.86
N SER A 546 -30.77 -0.64 -8.68
CA SER A 546 -32.02 -0.17 -9.27
C SER A 546 -32.95 0.44 -8.21
N GLN A 547 -33.82 1.38 -8.63
CA GLN A 547 -34.90 1.89 -7.80
C GLN A 547 -35.82 0.80 -7.24
N ALA A 548 -35.87 -0.35 -7.90
CA ALA A 548 -36.64 -1.50 -7.46
C ALA A 548 -36.05 -2.27 -6.29
N ASN A 549 -34.76 -2.08 -6.00
CA ASN A 549 -34.07 -2.75 -4.91
C ASN A 549 -34.40 -2.08 -3.56
N ALA A 550 -34.62 -2.85 -2.51
CA ALA A 550 -34.80 -2.30 -1.14
C ALA A 550 -33.48 -1.82 -0.53
N GLU A 551 -32.37 -2.46 -0.91
CA GLU A 551 -31.00 -2.13 -0.52
C GLU A 551 -30.14 -1.96 -1.78
N ALA A 552 -29.06 -1.19 -1.70
CA ALA A 552 -28.20 -0.84 -2.83
C ALA A 552 -29.00 -0.32 -4.03
N HIS A 553 -29.84 0.71 -3.80
CA HIS A 553 -30.62 1.34 -4.88
C HIS A 553 -29.73 1.94 -5.96
N ILE A 554 -28.60 2.53 -5.55
CA ILE A 554 -27.64 3.21 -6.42
C ILE A 554 -26.22 2.83 -6.01
N ASP A 555 -25.35 2.73 -7.00
CA ASP A 555 -23.93 2.41 -6.83
C ASP A 555 -23.08 3.46 -7.54
N LEU A 556 -22.03 3.93 -6.87
CA LEU A 556 -21.17 5.02 -7.28
C LEU A 556 -20.41 4.74 -8.58
N ILE A 557 -19.83 3.54 -8.69
CA ILE A 557 -18.93 3.25 -9.81
C ILE A 557 -19.66 3.12 -11.14
N ALA A 558 -20.91 2.67 -11.13
CA ALA A 558 -21.73 2.61 -12.34
C ALA A 558 -21.97 4.02 -12.91
N GLN A 559 -22.19 5.02 -12.04
CA GLN A 559 -22.42 6.41 -12.44
C GLN A 559 -21.12 7.09 -12.89
N ALA A 560 -20.07 6.95 -12.10
CA ALA A 560 -18.77 7.58 -12.40
C ALA A 560 -18.21 7.07 -13.75
N TRP A 561 -18.24 5.77 -13.99
CA TRP A 561 -17.68 5.19 -15.20
C TRP A 561 -18.57 5.38 -16.43
N ALA A 562 -19.85 5.64 -16.28
CA ALA A 562 -20.71 6.08 -17.38
C ALA A 562 -20.19 7.38 -18.03
N VAL A 563 -19.61 8.27 -17.21
CA VAL A 563 -18.96 9.49 -17.69
C VAL A 563 -17.56 9.21 -18.20
N LEU A 564 -16.70 8.56 -17.39
CA LEU A 564 -15.28 8.33 -17.69
C LEU A 564 -15.06 7.52 -18.98
N SER A 565 -15.97 6.62 -19.31
CA SER A 565 -15.90 5.82 -20.54
C SER A 565 -16.31 6.59 -21.81
N HIS A 566 -16.97 7.73 -21.67
CA HIS A 566 -17.63 8.48 -22.75
C HIS A 566 -18.64 7.66 -23.58
N ALA A 567 -19.13 6.53 -23.03
CA ALA A 567 -20.03 5.63 -23.75
C ALA A 567 -21.51 5.86 -23.42
N ALA A 568 -21.83 6.55 -22.30
CA ALA A 568 -23.17 7.00 -22.00
C ALA A 568 -23.54 8.26 -22.81
N THR A 569 -24.85 8.42 -23.12
CA THR A 569 -25.31 9.65 -23.79
C THR A 569 -25.18 10.86 -22.87
N PRO A 570 -24.90 12.09 -23.39
CA PRO A 570 -24.63 13.27 -22.56
C PRO A 570 -25.74 13.62 -21.57
N ASP A 571 -27.02 13.46 -21.96
CA ASP A 571 -28.16 13.65 -21.10
C ASP A 571 -28.19 12.69 -19.91
N LYS A 572 -27.89 11.41 -20.13
CA LYS A 572 -27.81 10.40 -19.09
C LYS A 572 -26.61 10.58 -18.18
N GLN A 573 -25.48 11.04 -18.70
CA GLN A 573 -24.32 11.42 -17.89
C GLN A 573 -24.70 12.50 -16.85
N GLY A 574 -25.38 13.56 -17.28
CA GLY A 574 -25.85 14.62 -16.40
C GLY A 574 -26.81 14.13 -15.32
N LEU A 575 -27.81 13.32 -15.69
CA LEU A 575 -28.77 12.73 -14.74
C LEU A 575 -28.08 11.79 -13.74
N ALA A 576 -27.16 10.94 -14.20
CA ALA A 576 -26.43 10.03 -13.34
C ALA A 576 -25.56 10.76 -12.30
N LEU A 577 -24.88 11.86 -12.71
CA LEU A 577 -24.11 12.70 -11.77
C LEU A 577 -25.01 13.44 -10.77
N GLN A 578 -26.18 13.93 -11.20
CA GLN A 578 -27.16 14.53 -10.30
C GLN A 578 -27.67 13.51 -9.26
N ALA A 579 -28.01 12.30 -9.69
CA ALA A 579 -28.45 11.23 -8.78
C ALA A 579 -27.32 10.83 -7.81
N MET A 580 -26.08 10.73 -8.31
CA MET A 580 -24.89 10.45 -7.50
C MET A 580 -24.70 11.51 -6.41
N ASP A 581 -24.72 12.80 -6.75
CA ASP A 581 -24.54 13.88 -5.76
C ASP A 581 -25.71 13.93 -4.76
N ALA A 582 -26.94 13.73 -5.22
CA ALA A 582 -28.13 13.80 -4.36
C ALA A 582 -28.25 12.61 -3.38
N LEU A 583 -27.85 11.41 -3.78
CA LEU A 583 -28.11 10.17 -3.01
C LEU A 583 -26.86 9.62 -2.31
N LEU A 584 -25.67 9.83 -2.87
CA LEU A 584 -24.42 9.24 -2.35
C LEU A 584 -23.52 10.25 -1.65
N VAL A 585 -23.71 11.56 -1.85
CA VAL A 585 -22.87 12.60 -1.21
C VAL A 585 -23.58 13.16 0.02
N ASP A 586 -22.91 13.08 1.17
CA ASP A 586 -23.31 13.73 2.42
C ASP A 586 -22.41 14.96 2.65
N PRO A 587 -22.92 16.17 2.36
CA PRO A 587 -22.11 17.41 2.48
C PRO A 587 -21.85 17.80 3.93
N GLU A 588 -22.69 17.41 4.89
CA GLU A 588 -22.51 17.71 6.31
C GLU A 588 -21.29 16.95 6.85
N MET A 589 -21.27 15.66 6.66
CA MET A 589 -20.15 14.81 7.09
C MET A 589 -18.99 14.80 6.10
N GLY A 590 -19.17 15.34 4.89
CA GLY A 590 -18.18 15.31 3.81
C GLY A 590 -17.86 13.88 3.40
N LEU A 591 -18.86 13.13 3.02
CA LEU A 591 -18.73 11.73 2.64
C LEU A 591 -19.27 11.50 1.23
N ILE A 592 -18.66 10.53 0.53
CA ILE A 592 -19.09 10.02 -0.78
C ILE A 592 -19.26 8.51 -0.62
N LYS A 593 -20.49 8.04 -0.50
CA LYS A 593 -20.81 6.63 -0.26
C LYS A 593 -20.58 5.80 -1.53
N LEU A 594 -20.16 4.56 -1.38
CA LEU A 594 -20.01 3.65 -2.53
C LEU A 594 -21.38 3.17 -3.05
N LEU A 595 -22.30 2.86 -2.16
CA LEU A 595 -23.68 2.49 -2.48
C LEU A 595 -24.62 2.92 -1.35
N ASP A 596 -25.91 3.03 -1.64
CA ASP A 596 -26.93 3.39 -0.64
C ASP A 596 -28.30 2.79 -1.00
N PRO A 597 -29.11 2.31 -0.03
CA PRO A 597 -28.71 1.91 1.33
C PRO A 597 -27.71 0.73 1.34
N PRO A 598 -26.95 0.54 2.45
CA PRO A 598 -26.06 -0.62 2.57
C PRO A 598 -26.80 -1.96 2.48
N LEU A 599 -26.11 -2.98 1.97
CA LEU A 599 -26.58 -4.35 1.86
C LEU A 599 -26.56 -5.06 3.23
N GLN A 600 -27.67 -5.70 3.60
CA GLN A 600 -27.81 -6.52 4.81
C GLN A 600 -28.61 -7.80 4.55
N HIS A 601 -29.80 -7.64 3.96
CA HIS A 601 -30.79 -8.71 3.81
C HIS A 601 -31.19 -8.92 2.34
N ALA A 602 -30.52 -8.25 1.40
CA ALA A 602 -30.83 -8.33 -0.02
C ALA A 602 -30.86 -9.78 -0.52
N GLN A 603 -31.88 -10.09 -1.32
CA GLN A 603 -32.05 -11.37 -2.01
C GLN A 603 -32.37 -11.08 -3.48
N PRO A 604 -31.64 -11.73 -4.40
CA PRO A 604 -30.51 -12.63 -4.22
C PRO A 604 -29.35 -11.97 -3.47
N SER A 605 -28.54 -12.78 -2.76
CA SER A 605 -27.36 -12.25 -2.08
C SER A 605 -26.31 -11.81 -3.09
N ALA A 606 -25.79 -10.58 -2.92
CA ALA A 606 -24.69 -10.11 -3.74
C ALA A 606 -23.34 -10.79 -3.42
N GLY A 607 -23.20 -11.43 -2.25
CA GLY A 607 -22.00 -12.12 -1.84
C GLY A 607 -21.50 -11.67 -0.48
N TYR A 608 -20.19 -11.87 -0.23
CA TYR A 608 -19.60 -11.58 1.08
C TYR A 608 -19.52 -10.07 1.40
N ILE A 609 -19.80 -9.20 0.44
CA ILE A 609 -20.01 -7.77 0.72
C ILE A 609 -21.06 -7.55 1.83
N GLN A 610 -22.09 -8.42 1.90
CA GLN A 610 -23.13 -8.38 2.95
C GLN A 610 -22.63 -8.81 4.34
N ALA A 611 -21.42 -9.41 4.44
CA ALA A 611 -20.80 -9.69 5.72
C ALA A 611 -20.06 -8.46 6.32
N TYR A 612 -19.80 -7.44 5.52
CA TYR A 612 -19.31 -6.18 6.06
C TYR A 612 -20.43 -5.42 6.74
N PRO A 613 -20.17 -4.84 7.93
CA PRO A 613 -21.16 -4.01 8.59
C PRO A 613 -21.66 -2.89 7.67
N PRO A 614 -22.95 -2.50 7.76
CA PRO A 614 -23.47 -1.37 6.99
C PRO A 614 -22.63 -0.11 7.16
N GLY A 615 -22.32 0.54 6.04
CA GLY A 615 -21.50 1.76 6.02
C GLY A 615 -19.99 1.54 6.22
N VAL A 616 -19.53 0.30 6.15
CA VAL A 616 -18.11 -0.07 6.29
C VAL A 616 -17.61 -0.69 5.00
N ARG A 617 -16.39 -0.35 4.59
CA ARG A 617 -15.75 -0.83 3.37
C ARG A 617 -16.63 -0.56 2.14
N GLU A 618 -16.70 -1.56 1.25
CA GLU A 618 -17.51 -1.52 0.02
C GLU A 618 -19.02 -1.54 0.31
N ASN A 619 -19.44 -1.94 1.51
CA ASN A 619 -20.86 -1.98 1.88
C ASN A 619 -21.41 -0.61 2.33
N GLY A 620 -21.37 0.36 1.43
CA GLY A 620 -21.91 1.71 1.65
C GLY A 620 -20.99 2.65 2.43
N GLY A 621 -19.74 2.26 2.73
CA GLY A 621 -18.71 3.17 3.24
C GLY A 621 -18.30 4.19 2.18
N GLN A 622 -17.62 5.29 2.59
CA GLN A 622 -16.85 6.08 1.64
C GLN A 622 -15.62 5.25 1.27
N TYR A 623 -15.74 4.41 0.26
CA TYR A 623 -14.61 3.68 -0.27
C TYR A 623 -13.78 4.63 -1.14
N ALA A 624 -12.63 5.05 -0.61
CA ALA A 624 -11.90 6.21 -1.14
C ALA A 624 -11.49 6.04 -2.60
N HIS A 625 -11.15 4.84 -3.03
CA HIS A 625 -10.80 4.50 -4.42
C HIS A 625 -11.95 4.89 -5.38
N ALA A 626 -13.16 4.42 -5.12
CA ALA A 626 -14.35 4.76 -5.91
C ALA A 626 -14.72 6.25 -5.82
N GLY A 627 -14.54 6.85 -4.63
CA GLY A 627 -14.75 8.27 -4.43
C GLY A 627 -13.85 9.14 -5.34
N VAL A 628 -12.61 8.68 -5.63
CA VAL A 628 -11.74 9.37 -6.59
C VAL A 628 -12.26 9.23 -8.02
N TRP A 629 -12.84 8.09 -8.40
CA TRP A 629 -13.47 7.97 -9.71
C TRP A 629 -14.67 8.94 -9.88
N ALA A 630 -15.44 9.16 -8.82
CA ALA A 630 -16.49 10.17 -8.82
C ALA A 630 -15.93 11.59 -9.03
N LEU A 631 -14.84 11.94 -8.32
CA LEU A 631 -14.13 13.21 -8.54
C LEU A 631 -13.68 13.37 -10.00
N MET A 632 -13.08 12.32 -10.56
CA MET A 632 -12.61 12.32 -11.94
C MET A 632 -13.76 12.48 -12.96
N ALA A 633 -14.88 11.80 -12.70
CA ALA A 633 -16.08 11.88 -13.54
C ALA A 633 -16.69 13.27 -13.54
N VAL A 634 -16.81 13.92 -12.36
CA VAL A 634 -17.32 15.29 -12.25
C VAL A 634 -16.39 16.26 -12.99
N ALA A 635 -15.07 16.09 -12.89
CA ALA A 635 -14.11 16.93 -13.61
C ALA A 635 -14.21 16.74 -15.12
N ASP A 636 -14.36 15.52 -15.58
CA ASP A 636 -14.48 15.22 -17.01
C ASP A 636 -15.78 15.78 -17.59
N TYR A 637 -16.90 15.61 -16.88
CA TYR A 637 -18.19 16.19 -17.28
C TYR A 637 -18.14 17.70 -17.34
N ALA A 638 -17.53 18.37 -16.34
CA ALA A 638 -17.41 19.83 -16.30
C ALA A 638 -16.59 20.40 -17.46
N ARG A 639 -15.58 19.66 -17.94
CA ARG A 639 -14.77 20.06 -19.10
C ARG A 639 -15.53 19.94 -20.42
N ASN A 640 -16.30 18.88 -20.57
CA ASN A 640 -16.99 18.56 -21.81
C ASN A 640 -18.33 19.28 -21.95
N ASN A 641 -18.83 19.92 -20.87
CA ASN A 641 -20.09 20.65 -20.83
C ASN A 641 -19.90 22.07 -20.30
N PRO A 642 -19.62 23.06 -21.17
CA PRO A 642 -19.35 24.45 -20.76
C PRO A 642 -20.42 25.10 -19.88
N GLN A 643 -21.66 24.65 -19.97
CA GLN A 643 -22.77 25.16 -19.14
C GLN A 643 -22.76 24.59 -17.72
N ALA A 644 -21.96 23.54 -17.46
CA ALA A 644 -21.83 22.88 -16.17
C ALA A 644 -20.69 23.45 -15.30
N GLN A 645 -20.41 24.75 -15.40
CA GLN A 645 -19.27 25.38 -14.69
C GLN A 645 -19.35 25.29 -13.15
N THR A 646 -20.55 25.15 -12.59
CA THR A 646 -20.75 24.92 -11.15
C THR A 646 -20.06 23.65 -10.65
N HIS A 647 -19.90 22.63 -11.48
CA HIS A 647 -19.24 21.39 -11.12
C HIS A 647 -17.72 21.51 -10.93
N LYS A 648 -17.07 22.58 -11.35
CA LYS A 648 -15.62 22.79 -11.08
C LYS A 648 -15.31 22.91 -9.60
N ASP A 649 -16.15 23.60 -8.85
CA ASP A 649 -16.00 23.70 -7.39
C ASP A 649 -16.27 22.37 -6.70
N ASP A 650 -17.14 21.53 -7.26
CA ASP A 650 -17.43 20.19 -6.76
C ASP A 650 -16.23 19.24 -6.85
N VAL A 651 -15.40 19.37 -7.87
CA VAL A 651 -14.18 18.55 -8.01
C VAL A 651 -13.25 18.77 -6.81
N TYR A 652 -13.00 20.02 -6.44
CA TYR A 652 -12.18 20.33 -5.27
C TYR A 652 -12.90 20.00 -3.96
N ARG A 653 -14.21 20.19 -3.87
CA ARG A 653 -15.04 19.75 -2.73
C ARG A 653 -14.89 18.25 -2.49
N TYR A 654 -14.98 17.43 -3.52
CA TYR A 654 -14.79 15.97 -3.43
C TYR A 654 -13.34 15.62 -3.03
N PHE A 655 -12.35 16.34 -3.57
CA PHE A 655 -10.96 16.16 -3.12
C PHE A 655 -10.83 16.39 -1.60
N THR A 656 -11.42 17.45 -1.06
CA THR A 656 -11.35 17.73 0.38
C THR A 656 -12.10 16.69 1.23
N TYR A 657 -13.15 16.07 0.71
CA TYR A 657 -13.89 15.00 1.39
C TYR A 657 -13.07 13.70 1.47
N LEU A 658 -12.29 13.42 0.45
CA LEU A 658 -11.44 12.23 0.35
C LEU A 658 -10.10 12.41 1.06
N SER A 659 -9.56 13.62 1.09
CA SER A 659 -8.23 13.91 1.65
C SER A 659 -8.20 13.81 3.16
N PRO A 660 -7.37 12.93 3.75
CA PRO A 660 -7.24 12.79 5.19
C PRO A 660 -6.73 14.06 5.87
N ALA A 661 -5.84 14.83 5.22
CA ALA A 661 -5.31 16.09 5.73
C ALA A 661 -6.41 17.15 5.93
N HIS A 662 -7.30 17.28 4.95
CA HIS A 662 -8.45 18.20 5.03
C HIS A 662 -9.46 17.76 6.07
N ARG A 663 -9.75 16.45 6.12
CA ARG A 663 -10.64 15.90 7.15
C ARG A 663 -10.10 16.10 8.55
N ALA A 664 -8.82 15.84 8.78
CA ALA A 664 -8.18 15.99 10.09
C ALA A 664 -8.20 17.45 10.60
N LYS A 665 -8.06 18.42 9.69
CA LYS A 665 -8.13 19.86 10.03
C LYS A 665 -9.54 20.33 10.38
N HIS A 666 -10.58 19.64 9.89
CA HIS A 666 -11.96 20.06 10.09
C HIS A 666 -12.41 19.84 11.54
N VAL A 667 -12.99 20.87 12.18
CA VAL A 667 -13.33 20.86 13.61
C VAL A 667 -14.26 19.73 14.04
N THR A 668 -15.19 19.32 13.18
CA THR A 668 -16.16 18.25 13.47
C THR A 668 -15.68 16.89 12.97
N ARG A 669 -15.06 16.83 11.80
CA ARG A 669 -14.66 15.60 11.10
C ARG A 669 -13.33 15.06 11.60
N GLY A 670 -12.38 15.95 11.98
CA GLY A 670 -11.05 15.59 12.43
C GLY A 670 -11.03 14.65 13.64
N PRO A 671 -11.73 14.99 14.74
CA PRO A 671 -11.77 14.13 15.93
C PRO A 671 -12.35 12.73 15.69
N ARG A 672 -13.14 12.55 14.61
CA ARG A 672 -13.76 11.27 14.26
C ARG A 672 -12.87 10.38 13.41
N LEU A 673 -11.94 10.96 12.61
CA LEU A 673 -11.13 10.23 11.65
C LEU A 673 -10.32 9.09 12.31
N GLY A 674 -9.52 9.42 13.31
CA GLY A 674 -8.77 8.44 14.12
C GLY A 674 -7.59 7.75 13.44
N THR A 675 -7.37 7.96 12.13
CA THR A 675 -6.23 7.47 11.36
C THR A 675 -5.25 8.59 11.06
N GLU A 676 -4.12 8.26 10.44
CA GLU A 676 -3.07 9.22 10.08
C GLU A 676 -3.61 10.31 9.15
N PRO A 677 -3.28 11.60 9.41
CA PRO A 677 -3.77 12.69 8.58
C PRO A 677 -2.98 12.89 7.26
N TYR A 678 -1.92 12.12 7.04
CA TYR A 678 -0.99 12.31 5.92
C TYR A 678 -1.07 11.18 4.87
N VAL A 679 -1.87 10.13 5.07
CA VAL A 679 -2.03 9.03 4.11
C VAL A 679 -3.49 8.68 3.89
N MET A 680 -3.82 8.19 2.70
CA MET A 680 -5.17 7.75 2.36
C MET A 680 -5.60 6.58 3.22
N THR A 681 -6.86 6.63 3.65
CA THR A 681 -7.58 5.48 4.19
C THR A 681 -8.27 4.75 3.06
N ALA A 682 -8.48 3.43 3.21
CA ALA A 682 -9.25 2.66 2.25
C ALA A 682 -10.71 3.08 2.25
N ASP A 683 -11.26 3.29 3.45
CA ASP A 683 -12.65 3.72 3.63
C ASP A 683 -12.83 4.65 4.82
N ILE A 684 -13.98 5.33 4.85
CA ILE A 684 -14.49 6.08 5.99
C ILE A 684 -15.93 5.61 6.24
N TYR A 685 -16.23 5.30 7.50
CA TYR A 685 -17.53 4.77 7.90
C TYR A 685 -18.63 5.80 7.73
N THR A 686 -19.80 5.35 7.24
CA THR A 686 -20.93 6.22 6.88
C THR A 686 -22.17 6.00 7.74
N GLN A 687 -22.18 4.98 8.61
CA GLN A 687 -23.32 4.66 9.46
C GLN A 687 -23.03 4.88 10.95
N PRO A 688 -24.06 5.30 11.74
CA PRO A 688 -23.93 5.38 13.19
C PRO A 688 -23.56 4.03 13.83
N PRO A 689 -22.85 4.03 14.97
CA PRO A 689 -22.43 5.21 15.73
C PRO A 689 -21.10 5.81 15.29
N TYR A 690 -20.43 5.25 14.27
CA TYR A 690 -19.07 5.56 13.90
C TYR A 690 -18.91 6.41 12.63
N VAL A 691 -19.92 7.20 12.28
CA VAL A 691 -19.87 8.08 11.09
C VAL A 691 -18.61 8.95 11.12
N GLY A 692 -17.86 8.94 10.02
CA GLY A 692 -16.64 9.72 9.85
C GLY A 692 -15.36 9.07 10.37
N ARG A 693 -15.44 7.85 10.97
CA ARG A 693 -14.28 7.08 11.41
C ARG A 693 -13.56 6.48 10.20
N GLY A 694 -12.24 6.68 10.09
CA GLY A 694 -11.41 6.01 9.10
C GLY A 694 -11.34 4.50 9.36
N GLY A 695 -11.34 3.70 8.31
CA GLY A 695 -11.08 2.27 8.34
C GLY A 695 -9.59 1.97 8.51
N TRP A 696 -9.00 1.16 7.62
CA TRP A 696 -7.55 0.99 7.62
C TRP A 696 -6.87 2.00 6.69
N SER A 697 -5.65 2.36 7.03
CA SER A 697 -4.81 3.30 6.29
C SER A 697 -3.67 2.57 5.55
N TRP A 698 -2.95 3.28 4.72
CA TRP A 698 -1.78 2.85 3.99
C TRP A 698 -2.04 1.86 2.84
N TYR A 699 -2.49 0.65 3.14
CA TYR A 699 -2.62 -0.41 2.14
C TYR A 699 -3.94 -0.26 1.35
N THR A 700 -3.96 0.69 0.44
CA THR A 700 -5.12 1.02 -0.42
C THR A 700 -4.67 1.62 -1.74
N GLY A 701 -5.31 1.26 -2.85
CA GLY A 701 -5.11 1.86 -4.17
C GLY A 701 -5.60 3.31 -4.29
N ALA A 702 -6.31 3.81 -3.28
CA ALA A 702 -6.84 5.17 -3.28
C ALA A 702 -5.77 6.26 -3.40
N ALA A 703 -4.54 6.03 -2.91
CA ALA A 703 -3.47 7.02 -2.94
C ALA A 703 -3.00 7.30 -4.38
N ALA A 704 -2.76 6.26 -5.16
CA ALA A 704 -2.37 6.38 -6.56
C ALA A 704 -3.47 7.05 -7.40
N TRP A 705 -4.73 6.63 -7.21
CA TRP A 705 -5.87 7.26 -7.88
C TRP A 705 -6.06 8.70 -7.46
N MET A 706 -5.86 9.04 -6.18
CA MET A 706 -5.98 10.42 -5.69
C MET A 706 -4.93 11.33 -6.30
N HIS A 707 -3.70 10.86 -6.47
CA HIS A 707 -2.65 11.58 -7.19
C HIS A 707 -3.04 11.78 -8.66
N ARG A 708 -3.53 10.74 -9.34
CA ARG A 708 -4.02 10.83 -10.72
C ARG A 708 -5.21 11.80 -10.82
N GLY A 709 -6.16 11.73 -9.90
CA GLY A 709 -7.29 12.64 -9.81
C GLY A 709 -6.86 14.09 -9.67
N ALA A 710 -5.85 14.37 -8.87
CA ALA A 710 -5.27 15.72 -8.78
C ALA A 710 -4.62 16.16 -10.10
N ILE A 711 -3.71 15.36 -10.64
CA ILE A 711 -2.91 15.74 -11.83
C ILE A 711 -3.76 15.72 -13.10
N GLN A 712 -4.50 14.62 -13.38
CA GLN A 712 -5.28 14.45 -14.61
C GLN A 712 -6.60 15.22 -14.56
N SER A 713 -7.24 15.30 -13.39
CA SER A 713 -8.59 15.84 -13.27
C SER A 713 -8.65 17.29 -12.78
N LEU A 714 -7.96 17.67 -11.70
CA LEU A 714 -7.94 19.07 -11.29
C LEU A 714 -7.06 19.91 -12.23
N PHE A 715 -5.80 19.51 -12.43
CA PHE A 715 -4.88 20.28 -13.29
C PHE A 715 -5.07 19.98 -14.77
N GLY A 716 -5.73 18.88 -15.11
CA GLY A 716 -6.05 18.53 -16.49
C GLY A 716 -4.81 18.21 -17.31
N LEU A 717 -3.74 17.71 -16.68
CA LEU A 717 -2.53 17.32 -17.38
C LEU A 717 -2.79 16.04 -18.19
N THR A 718 -2.57 16.15 -19.50
CA THR A 718 -2.52 14.99 -20.40
C THR A 718 -1.19 14.99 -21.11
N GLN A 719 -0.51 13.85 -21.08
CA GLN A 719 0.73 13.63 -21.83
C GLN A 719 0.45 12.67 -22.98
N LEU A 720 0.81 13.08 -24.19
CA LEU A 720 0.78 12.29 -25.41
C LEU A 720 2.19 12.27 -25.97
N ALA A 721 2.94 11.22 -25.61
CA ALA A 721 4.37 11.11 -25.92
C ALA A 721 5.17 12.36 -25.49
N GLN A 722 5.57 13.20 -26.45
CA GLN A 722 6.35 14.41 -26.18
C GLN A 722 5.47 15.68 -26.01
N THR A 723 4.15 15.55 -26.12
CA THR A 723 3.23 16.69 -26.02
C THR A 723 2.52 16.69 -24.67
N LEU A 724 2.58 17.84 -23.98
CA LEU A 724 1.81 18.09 -22.77
C LEU A 724 0.67 19.05 -23.07
N THR A 725 -0.53 18.73 -22.61
CA THR A 725 -1.69 19.62 -22.66
C THR A 725 -2.26 19.81 -21.26
N PHE A 726 -2.84 21.00 -21.02
CA PHE A 726 -3.48 21.35 -19.76
C PHE A 726 -4.91 21.79 -20.03
N ASN A 727 -5.86 21.15 -19.38
CA ASN A 727 -7.27 21.56 -19.39
C ASN A 727 -7.79 21.53 -17.95
N PRO A 728 -7.45 22.56 -17.14
CA PRO A 728 -7.70 22.55 -15.70
C PRO A 728 -9.18 22.69 -15.34
N CYS A 729 -9.56 22.01 -14.26
CA CYS A 729 -10.86 22.10 -13.60
C CYS A 729 -10.65 22.58 -12.16
N LEU A 730 -10.10 23.78 -12.00
CA LEU A 730 -9.74 24.36 -10.71
C LEU A 730 -10.93 25.05 -10.05
N PRO A 731 -10.99 25.07 -8.71
CA PRO A 731 -12.08 25.74 -7.99
C PRO A 731 -12.02 27.26 -8.20
N SER A 732 -13.18 27.89 -8.21
CA SER A 732 -13.34 29.32 -8.52
C SER A 732 -12.59 30.26 -7.58
N HIS A 733 -12.31 29.83 -6.34
CA HIS A 733 -11.58 30.61 -5.33
C HIS A 733 -10.05 30.51 -5.43
N TRP A 734 -9.51 29.62 -6.24
CA TRP A 734 -8.07 29.62 -6.55
C TRP A 734 -7.77 30.67 -7.64
N LYS A 735 -6.93 31.62 -7.29
CA LYS A 735 -6.53 32.71 -8.18
C LYS A 735 -5.14 32.48 -8.75
#